data_264ec2f5c774d1219ae1bb113781202d
#
_entry.id   264ec2f5c774d1219ae1bb113781202d
#
_cell.length_a   1.000
_cell.length_b   1.000
_cell.length_c   1.000
_cell.angle_alpha   90.00
_cell.angle_beta   90.00
_cell.angle_gamma   90.00
#
_symmetry.space_group_name_H-M   'P 1'
#
loop_
_entity.id
_entity.type
_entity.pdbx_description
1 polymer ?
#
loop_
_entity_poly.entity_id
_entity_poly.type
_entity_poly.pdbx_seq_one_letter_code
_entity_poly.pdbx_strand_id
1 'polypeptide(L)'
;MTNTEIKENKELLERVKSLIPEVAGVTDVEFEGPDIAVYVKNVAQVYNDENIIKNISSSIKKRIIVRATQSSLSNEEEALKKILAIIPPEAGVNEERIRFDKEFSQVYIEAMKPGLVIGKGGTTLIRIINETGWMPKVLRTPTINSDVINGVRNLMYREAEFRKKFLKATGVKINRVVLKSEWLKATSLGGFREVGRSCLLLETNHSKILIDCGISPEPGIKGLDANAGTGDQNKAFPYLDSANITINDIDAVIMTHAHMDHMGFIPYLFKFGYRGPVYCTPPSRDLAALLLYDYVKLVQKTGGTPLYGEKDIKTMLMHMITRDYGEVTNVTEEIKLTYHNAGHILGSGIVHLHIGEGLYNLVHTGDMKYGYTRLFDQADTRYPRVDALFIESTYGGSRDINKDRGQQELALMDAIKSTVSNGGKVLIPLFAVGRSQELSLVLENYITNNPNYKLDVPVFLDGMILEASAIHTAYPEYLKMSLRKRILSNNSPFESEIFEIAKGERKEILEKGPAVILASGGMLNGGASLEYFKAMAEDPKNMMAFVGFNAASSLGRRVQNGLPEVALPNEEGKLEPIKINMQIKTMEGFSGHSDRPQLMRFVEKLRPTPKKIFTMHGEESKCDDLARSLNHRFKIDTRAPMNLDSMRFR
;
A
#
# COMPACT_ATOMS: atom_id res chain seq x y z
N MET A 1 -2.18 -27.64 -19.47
CA MET A 1 -2.41 -28.58 -18.34
C MET A 1 -2.32 -29.99 -18.84
N THR A 2 -1.62 -30.84 -18.13
CA THR A 2 -1.57 -32.27 -18.39
C THR A 2 -2.85 -32.97 -17.91
N ASN A 3 -3.16 -34.15 -18.44
CA ASN A 3 -4.31 -34.94 -17.96
C ASN A 3 -4.19 -35.28 -16.47
N THR A 4 -2.98 -35.40 -15.95
CA THR A 4 -2.69 -35.67 -14.52
C THR A 4 -3.09 -34.46 -13.66
N GLU A 5 -2.69 -33.25 -14.02
CA GLU A 5 -3.01 -32.01 -13.27
C GLU A 5 -4.52 -31.76 -13.19
N ILE A 6 -5.26 -32.05 -14.29
CA ILE A 6 -6.72 -31.95 -14.31
C ILE A 6 -7.37 -32.93 -13.35
N LYS A 7 -6.85 -34.18 -13.29
CA LYS A 7 -7.35 -35.22 -12.42
C LYS A 7 -7.15 -34.87 -10.94
N GLU A 8 -5.95 -34.41 -10.57
CA GLU A 8 -5.59 -34.07 -9.18
C GLU A 8 -6.35 -32.85 -8.65
N ASN A 9 -6.52 -31.80 -9.47
CA ASN A 9 -7.38 -30.66 -9.12
C ASN A 9 -8.82 -31.12 -8.85
N LYS A 10 -9.34 -32.03 -9.66
CA LYS A 10 -10.68 -32.58 -9.47
C LYS A 10 -10.77 -33.41 -8.19
N GLU A 11 -9.78 -34.24 -7.90
CA GLU A 11 -9.70 -35.04 -6.67
C GLU A 11 -9.66 -34.14 -5.42
N LEU A 12 -8.93 -33.01 -5.45
CA LEU A 12 -8.91 -32.05 -4.35
C LEU A 12 -10.30 -31.44 -4.11
N LEU A 13 -10.99 -31.00 -5.15
CA LEU A 13 -12.33 -30.43 -5.03
C LEU A 13 -13.36 -31.46 -4.53
N GLU A 14 -13.32 -32.71 -5.02
CA GLU A 14 -14.18 -33.79 -4.54
C GLU A 14 -13.88 -34.15 -3.07
N ARG A 15 -12.61 -34.12 -2.65
CA ARG A 15 -12.23 -34.29 -1.25
C ARG A 15 -12.81 -33.18 -0.37
N VAL A 16 -12.75 -31.91 -0.80
CA VAL A 16 -13.39 -30.79 -0.07
C VAL A 16 -14.88 -31.03 0.05
N LYS A 17 -15.53 -31.45 -1.05
CA LYS A 17 -16.97 -31.75 -1.08
C LYS A 17 -17.35 -32.82 -0.08
N SER A 18 -16.57 -33.89 0.02
CA SER A 18 -16.85 -35.01 0.94
C SER A 18 -16.66 -34.67 2.43
N LEU A 19 -15.94 -33.59 2.76
CA LEU A 19 -15.71 -33.15 4.14
C LEU A 19 -16.83 -32.25 4.68
N ILE A 20 -17.73 -31.79 3.82
CA ILE A 20 -18.85 -30.93 4.21
C ILE A 20 -20.06 -31.78 4.54
N PRO A 21 -20.79 -31.51 5.65
CA PRO A 21 -21.97 -32.26 6.02
C PRO A 21 -23.02 -32.31 4.90
N GLU A 22 -23.59 -33.47 4.63
CA GLU A 22 -24.63 -33.68 3.60
C GLU A 22 -25.82 -32.73 3.77
N VAL A 23 -26.19 -32.41 5.01
CA VAL A 23 -27.29 -31.49 5.35
C VAL A 23 -27.10 -30.08 4.79
N ALA A 24 -25.85 -29.66 4.50
CA ALA A 24 -25.55 -28.38 3.86
C ALA A 24 -25.99 -28.35 2.38
N GLY A 25 -26.10 -29.52 1.74
CA GLY A 25 -26.55 -29.65 0.35
C GLY A 25 -25.55 -29.01 -0.61
N VAL A 26 -24.30 -29.49 -0.66
CA VAL A 26 -23.25 -29.00 -1.55
C VAL A 26 -23.63 -29.21 -3.00
N THR A 27 -23.67 -28.15 -3.78
CA THR A 27 -24.00 -28.19 -5.23
C THR A 27 -22.76 -28.10 -6.11
N ASP A 28 -21.78 -27.28 -5.71
CA ASP A 28 -20.54 -27.10 -6.47
C ASP A 28 -19.37 -26.75 -5.55
N VAL A 29 -18.15 -27.06 -6.01
CA VAL A 29 -16.89 -26.67 -5.37
C VAL A 29 -15.94 -26.22 -6.45
N GLU A 30 -15.45 -24.96 -6.35
CA GLU A 30 -14.56 -24.41 -7.37
C GLU A 30 -13.42 -23.60 -6.74
N PHE A 31 -12.35 -23.38 -7.52
CA PHE A 31 -11.28 -22.49 -7.11
C PHE A 31 -11.71 -21.02 -7.24
N GLU A 32 -11.37 -20.23 -6.24
CA GLU A 32 -11.53 -18.78 -6.22
C GLU A 32 -10.16 -18.13 -5.90
N GLY A 33 -9.28 -18.08 -6.89
CA GLY A 33 -7.88 -17.74 -6.70
C GLY A 33 -7.18 -18.75 -5.80
N PRO A 34 -6.46 -18.30 -4.76
CA PRO A 34 -5.82 -19.20 -3.80
C PRO A 34 -6.80 -19.91 -2.86
N ASP A 35 -8.07 -19.51 -2.83
CA ASP A 35 -9.11 -20.04 -1.94
C ASP A 35 -9.97 -21.07 -2.69
N ILE A 36 -10.74 -21.87 -1.95
CA ILE A 36 -11.74 -22.81 -2.49
C ILE A 36 -13.13 -22.34 -2.07
N ALA A 37 -13.98 -22.06 -3.05
CA ALA A 37 -15.37 -21.70 -2.84
C ALA A 37 -16.25 -22.95 -2.87
N VAL A 38 -17.12 -23.11 -1.86
CA VAL A 38 -18.09 -24.20 -1.73
C VAL A 38 -19.48 -23.61 -1.79
N TYR A 39 -20.26 -24.02 -2.80
CA TYR A 39 -21.65 -23.59 -2.97
C TYR A 39 -22.60 -24.57 -2.30
N VAL A 40 -23.41 -24.06 -1.38
CA VAL A 40 -24.33 -24.87 -0.58
C VAL A 40 -25.77 -24.34 -0.66
N LYS A 41 -26.76 -25.22 -0.54
CA LYS A 41 -28.17 -24.84 -0.45
C LYS A 41 -28.49 -24.24 0.92
N ASN A 42 -27.89 -24.76 1.98
CA ASN A 42 -28.15 -24.44 3.38
C ASN A 42 -26.90 -23.84 4.05
N VAL A 43 -26.65 -22.56 3.79
CA VAL A 43 -25.48 -21.84 4.30
C VAL A 43 -25.48 -21.83 5.85
N ALA A 44 -26.65 -21.69 6.46
CA ALA A 44 -26.81 -21.67 7.92
C ALA A 44 -26.24 -22.90 8.62
N GLN A 45 -26.37 -24.09 8.02
CA GLN A 45 -25.85 -25.35 8.58
C GLN A 45 -24.32 -25.40 8.64
N VAL A 46 -23.65 -24.59 7.83
CA VAL A 46 -22.18 -24.52 7.83
C VAL A 46 -21.67 -23.39 8.73
N TYR A 47 -22.38 -22.26 8.78
CA TYR A 47 -21.98 -21.11 9.59
C TYR A 47 -22.34 -21.18 11.06
N ASN A 48 -23.38 -21.99 11.42
CA ASN A 48 -23.75 -22.19 12.82
C ASN A 48 -22.76 -23.05 13.61
N ASP A 49 -21.90 -23.83 12.93
CA ASP A 49 -20.78 -24.54 13.54
C ASP A 49 -19.45 -24.07 12.96
N GLU A 50 -18.82 -23.12 13.65
CA GLU A 50 -17.50 -22.58 13.27
C GLU A 50 -16.39 -23.63 13.10
N ASN A 51 -16.54 -24.82 13.71
CA ASN A 51 -15.53 -25.86 13.65
C ASN A 51 -15.51 -26.57 12.30
N ILE A 52 -16.62 -26.62 11.57
CA ILE A 52 -16.70 -27.27 10.25
C ILE A 52 -15.64 -26.66 9.31
N ILE A 53 -15.70 -25.35 9.09
CA ILE A 53 -14.79 -24.64 8.17
C ILE A 53 -13.35 -24.70 8.68
N LYS A 54 -13.12 -24.51 9.99
CA LYS A 54 -11.79 -24.60 10.60
C LYS A 54 -11.15 -25.97 10.39
N ASN A 55 -11.89 -27.04 10.63
CA ASN A 55 -11.41 -28.42 10.47
C ASN A 55 -11.09 -28.74 9.00
N ILE A 56 -11.96 -28.34 8.07
CA ILE A 56 -11.73 -28.54 6.64
C ILE A 56 -10.49 -27.75 6.20
N SER A 57 -10.43 -26.46 6.53
CA SER A 57 -9.28 -25.59 6.19
C SER A 57 -7.96 -26.14 6.73
N SER A 58 -7.96 -26.65 7.96
CA SER A 58 -6.79 -27.27 8.60
C SER A 58 -6.37 -28.57 7.89
N SER A 59 -7.34 -29.43 7.51
CA SER A 59 -7.10 -30.69 6.81
C SER A 59 -6.57 -30.49 5.39
N ILE A 60 -7.13 -29.51 4.67
CA ILE A 60 -6.79 -29.21 3.27
C ILE A 60 -5.61 -28.22 3.18
N LYS A 61 -5.31 -27.50 4.28
CA LYS A 61 -4.31 -26.40 4.34
C LYS A 61 -4.59 -25.27 3.33
N LYS A 62 -5.88 -25.01 3.08
CA LYS A 62 -6.38 -23.96 2.22
C LYS A 62 -7.57 -23.26 2.86
N ARG A 63 -7.75 -21.98 2.52
CA ARG A 63 -8.92 -21.23 2.97
C ARG A 63 -10.17 -21.70 2.21
N ILE A 64 -11.22 -21.97 2.96
CA ILE A 64 -12.53 -22.36 2.42
C ILE A 64 -13.47 -21.17 2.54
N ILE A 65 -14.13 -20.83 1.45
CA ILE A 65 -15.16 -19.79 1.38
C ILE A 65 -16.49 -20.50 1.12
N VAL A 66 -17.48 -20.27 1.98
CA VAL A 66 -18.84 -20.80 1.77
C VAL A 66 -19.67 -19.77 1.03
N ARG A 67 -20.41 -20.21 0.03
CA ARG A 67 -21.32 -19.41 -0.78
C ARG A 67 -22.67 -20.08 -0.90
N ALA A 68 -23.74 -19.30 -0.93
CA ALA A 68 -25.06 -19.83 -1.25
C ALA A 68 -25.16 -20.14 -2.75
N THR A 69 -25.91 -21.20 -3.08
CA THR A 69 -26.29 -21.43 -4.48
C THR A 69 -27.26 -20.34 -4.95
N GLN A 70 -27.25 -20.00 -6.24
CA GLN A 70 -28.14 -18.97 -6.77
C GLN A 70 -29.62 -19.26 -6.52
N SER A 71 -30.02 -20.53 -6.53
CA SER A 71 -31.40 -20.95 -6.25
C SER A 71 -31.82 -20.75 -4.78
N SER A 72 -30.88 -20.55 -3.87
CA SER A 72 -31.15 -20.33 -2.44
C SER A 72 -31.14 -18.85 -2.06
N LEU A 73 -30.83 -17.95 -3.00
CA LEU A 73 -30.85 -16.50 -2.79
C LEU A 73 -32.29 -15.99 -2.88
N SER A 74 -32.71 -15.18 -1.90
CA SER A 74 -33.94 -14.41 -2.04
C SER A 74 -33.80 -13.31 -3.11
N ASN A 75 -34.94 -12.87 -3.65
CA ASN A 75 -34.94 -11.74 -4.59
C ASN A 75 -34.27 -10.51 -3.95
N GLU A 76 -33.57 -9.72 -4.75
CA GLU A 76 -32.80 -8.57 -4.29
C GLU A 76 -33.66 -7.52 -3.57
N GLU A 77 -34.87 -7.24 -4.05
CA GLU A 77 -35.79 -6.28 -3.42
C GLU A 77 -36.28 -6.75 -2.04
N GLU A 78 -36.58 -8.06 -1.95
CA GLU A 78 -36.97 -8.69 -0.68
C GLU A 78 -35.79 -8.73 0.30
N ALA A 79 -34.60 -9.12 -0.19
CA ALA A 79 -33.38 -9.14 0.58
C ALA A 79 -33.01 -7.75 1.12
N LEU A 80 -33.12 -6.71 0.28
CA LEU A 80 -32.86 -5.33 0.65
C LEU A 80 -33.72 -4.89 1.83
N LYS A 81 -35.04 -5.13 1.76
CA LYS A 81 -35.98 -4.81 2.83
C LYS A 81 -35.65 -5.54 4.14
N LYS A 82 -35.32 -6.83 4.06
CA LYS A 82 -34.94 -7.64 5.23
C LYS A 82 -33.63 -7.15 5.84
N ILE A 83 -32.60 -6.88 5.01
CA ILE A 83 -31.30 -6.38 5.47
C ILE A 83 -31.46 -5.06 6.20
N LEU A 84 -32.22 -4.10 5.63
CA LEU A 84 -32.47 -2.80 6.26
C LEU A 84 -33.25 -2.94 7.57
N ALA A 85 -34.17 -3.91 7.67
CA ALA A 85 -34.91 -4.18 8.93
C ALA A 85 -34.04 -4.85 10.01
N ILE A 86 -33.01 -5.60 9.62
CA ILE A 86 -32.09 -6.29 10.54
C ILE A 86 -31.02 -5.34 11.09
N ILE A 87 -30.52 -4.43 10.25
CA ILE A 87 -29.40 -3.54 10.60
C ILE A 87 -29.93 -2.36 11.42
N PRO A 88 -29.32 -2.04 12.59
CA PRO A 88 -29.67 -0.87 13.37
C PRO A 88 -29.44 0.44 12.57
N PRO A 89 -30.37 1.41 12.66
CA PRO A 89 -30.22 2.71 11.93
C PRO A 89 -28.91 3.44 12.24
N GLU A 90 -28.38 3.28 13.45
CA GLU A 90 -27.12 3.89 13.90
C GLU A 90 -25.89 3.38 13.15
N ALA A 91 -26.02 2.27 12.41
CA ALA A 91 -24.96 1.77 11.52
C ALA A 91 -24.70 2.69 10.32
N GLY A 92 -25.67 3.57 9.99
CA GLY A 92 -25.59 4.52 8.89
C GLY A 92 -25.64 3.85 7.52
N VAL A 93 -26.43 2.78 7.39
CA VAL A 93 -26.67 2.06 6.13
C VAL A 93 -28.00 2.54 5.54
N ASN A 94 -28.02 2.79 4.24
CA ASN A 94 -29.21 3.07 3.43
C ASN A 94 -29.21 2.19 2.17
N GLU A 95 -30.28 2.26 1.38
CA GLU A 95 -30.43 1.44 0.16
C GLU A 95 -29.27 1.62 -0.82
N GLU A 96 -28.79 2.84 -1.04
CA GLU A 96 -27.69 3.15 -1.97
C GLU A 96 -26.36 2.52 -1.57
N ARG A 97 -26.21 2.11 -0.29
CA ARG A 97 -25.02 1.50 0.30
C ARG A 97 -25.07 -0.02 0.34
N ILE A 98 -26.13 -0.61 -0.22
CA ILE A 98 -26.30 -2.05 -0.33
C ILE A 98 -26.24 -2.43 -1.81
N ARG A 99 -25.36 -3.37 -2.16
CA ARG A 99 -25.18 -3.83 -3.54
C ARG A 99 -25.07 -5.34 -3.58
N PHE A 100 -25.86 -5.96 -4.45
CA PHE A 100 -25.89 -7.41 -4.62
C PHE A 100 -24.95 -7.86 -5.74
N ASP A 101 -24.13 -8.85 -5.47
CA ASP A 101 -23.20 -9.47 -6.42
C ASP A 101 -23.60 -10.95 -6.60
N LYS A 102 -24.33 -11.22 -7.70
CA LYS A 102 -24.82 -12.56 -8.04
C LYS A 102 -23.68 -13.53 -8.34
N GLU A 103 -22.58 -13.04 -8.93
CA GLU A 103 -21.47 -13.90 -9.32
C GLU A 103 -20.80 -14.57 -8.11
N PHE A 104 -20.71 -13.82 -7.02
CA PHE A 104 -20.14 -14.31 -5.77
C PHE A 104 -21.18 -14.62 -4.67
N SER A 105 -22.49 -14.57 -5.00
CA SER A 105 -23.58 -14.74 -4.01
C SER A 105 -23.39 -13.85 -2.77
N GLN A 106 -22.90 -12.63 -2.97
CA GLN A 106 -22.55 -11.68 -1.90
C GLN A 106 -23.43 -10.45 -1.93
N VAL A 107 -23.62 -9.85 -0.76
CA VAL A 107 -24.17 -8.49 -0.64
C VAL A 107 -23.14 -7.59 0.04
N TYR A 108 -22.72 -6.56 -0.65
CA TYR A 108 -21.86 -5.53 -0.10
C TYR A 108 -22.70 -4.55 0.71
N ILE A 109 -22.32 -4.34 1.96
CA ILE A 109 -22.99 -3.42 2.89
C ILE A 109 -21.99 -2.39 3.35
N GLU A 110 -22.13 -1.16 2.86
CA GLU A 110 -21.28 -0.05 3.26
C GLU A 110 -21.87 0.64 4.49
N ALA A 111 -21.12 0.66 5.58
CA ALA A 111 -21.58 1.15 6.88
C ALA A 111 -20.61 2.17 7.49
N MET A 112 -21.15 3.20 8.13
CA MET A 112 -20.36 4.12 8.95
C MET A 112 -19.83 3.42 10.20
N LYS A 113 -20.63 2.52 10.79
CA LYS A 113 -20.29 1.72 11.97
C LYS A 113 -20.38 0.22 11.65
N PRO A 114 -19.38 -0.37 10.95
CA PRO A 114 -19.39 -1.79 10.55
C PRO A 114 -19.66 -2.78 11.68
N GLY A 115 -19.19 -2.46 12.89
CA GLY A 115 -19.41 -3.31 14.06
C GLY A 115 -20.88 -3.57 14.40
N LEU A 116 -21.77 -2.61 14.09
CA LEU A 116 -23.22 -2.77 14.29
C LEU A 116 -23.84 -3.69 13.23
N VAL A 117 -23.30 -3.68 12.02
CA VAL A 117 -23.70 -4.59 10.93
C VAL A 117 -23.20 -6.01 11.19
N ILE A 118 -22.01 -6.16 11.79
CA ILE A 118 -21.44 -7.45 12.15
C ILE A 118 -22.20 -8.05 13.35
N GLY A 119 -22.51 -7.25 14.35
CA GLY A 119 -23.11 -7.67 15.61
C GLY A 119 -22.13 -8.39 16.54
N LYS A 120 -22.53 -8.60 17.79
CA LYS A 120 -21.69 -9.31 18.78
C LYS A 120 -21.49 -10.77 18.37
N GLY A 121 -20.25 -11.18 18.14
CA GLY A 121 -19.94 -12.53 17.68
C GLY A 121 -20.50 -12.87 16.29
N GLY A 122 -20.77 -11.87 15.43
CA GLY A 122 -21.27 -12.09 14.08
C GLY A 122 -22.79 -12.37 13.99
N THR A 123 -23.54 -12.19 15.08
CA THR A 123 -24.97 -12.56 15.14
C THR A 123 -25.83 -11.86 14.07
N THR A 124 -25.57 -10.59 13.78
CA THR A 124 -26.32 -9.86 12.75
C THR A 124 -26.01 -10.38 11.35
N LEU A 125 -24.76 -10.72 11.06
CA LEU A 125 -24.37 -11.33 9.78
C LEU A 125 -25.06 -12.69 9.59
N ILE A 126 -25.05 -13.55 10.62
CA ILE A 126 -25.71 -14.86 10.59
C ILE A 126 -27.21 -14.69 10.33
N ARG A 127 -27.84 -13.69 10.96
CA ARG A 127 -29.26 -13.39 10.73
C ARG A 127 -29.53 -12.96 9.29
N ILE A 128 -28.69 -12.09 8.70
CA ILE A 128 -28.79 -11.69 7.29
C ILE A 128 -28.70 -12.93 6.38
N ILE A 129 -27.72 -13.80 6.61
CA ILE A 129 -27.53 -15.03 5.84
C ILE A 129 -28.78 -15.92 5.93
N ASN A 130 -29.28 -16.15 7.14
CA ASN A 130 -30.42 -17.04 7.38
C ASN A 130 -31.72 -16.53 6.75
N GLU A 131 -31.94 -15.20 6.77
CA GLU A 131 -33.19 -14.62 6.27
C GLU A 131 -33.16 -14.32 4.76
N THR A 132 -31.97 -14.22 4.14
CA THR A 132 -31.83 -13.78 2.74
C THR A 132 -31.07 -14.76 1.84
N GLY A 133 -30.24 -15.62 2.40
CA GLY A 133 -29.29 -16.46 1.66
C GLY A 133 -28.05 -15.71 1.17
N TRP A 134 -28.05 -14.38 1.15
CA TRP A 134 -26.93 -13.57 0.68
C TRP A 134 -25.79 -13.50 1.70
N MET A 135 -24.55 -13.63 1.22
CA MET A 135 -23.34 -13.56 2.04
C MET A 135 -22.92 -12.11 2.25
N PRO A 136 -23.06 -11.53 3.46
CA PRO A 136 -22.75 -10.12 3.69
C PRO A 136 -21.25 -9.88 3.71
N LYS A 137 -20.80 -8.89 2.93
CA LYS A 137 -19.47 -8.33 2.96
C LYS A 137 -19.54 -6.88 3.42
N VAL A 138 -19.20 -6.67 4.68
CA VAL A 138 -19.30 -5.35 5.31
C VAL A 138 -18.06 -4.52 4.96
N LEU A 139 -18.30 -3.32 4.43
CA LEU A 139 -17.26 -2.35 4.10
C LEU A 139 -17.46 -1.09 4.95
N ARG A 140 -16.37 -0.49 5.38
CA ARG A 140 -16.45 0.80 6.06
C ARG A 140 -16.66 1.92 5.04
N THR A 141 -17.64 2.77 5.29
CA THR A 141 -17.73 4.07 4.62
C THR A 141 -16.64 4.97 5.21
N PRO A 142 -15.74 5.55 4.40
CA PRO A 142 -14.78 6.52 4.91
C PRO A 142 -15.50 7.72 5.51
N THR A 143 -14.92 8.35 6.54
CA THR A 143 -15.52 9.53 7.19
C THR A 143 -15.44 10.76 6.27
N ILE A 144 -14.41 10.81 5.44
CA ILE A 144 -14.25 11.81 4.37
C ILE A 144 -14.66 11.13 3.05
N ASN A 145 -15.45 11.80 2.21
CA ASN A 145 -15.82 11.25 0.90
C ASN A 145 -14.58 10.98 0.05
N SER A 146 -14.56 9.83 -0.65
CA SER A 146 -13.44 9.39 -1.47
C SER A 146 -13.93 8.90 -2.83
N ASP A 147 -13.56 9.62 -3.88
CA ASP A 147 -13.87 9.23 -5.24
C ASP A 147 -13.07 8.00 -5.67
N VAL A 148 -11.86 7.84 -5.15
CA VAL A 148 -11.01 6.68 -5.43
C VAL A 148 -11.62 5.40 -4.85
N ILE A 149 -11.98 5.41 -3.56
CA ILE A 149 -12.62 4.24 -2.93
C ILE A 149 -13.91 3.87 -3.65
N ASN A 150 -14.75 4.85 -3.94
CA ASN A 150 -16.01 4.65 -4.67
C ASN A 150 -15.73 4.09 -6.08
N GLY A 151 -14.74 4.64 -6.78
CA GLY A 151 -14.33 4.18 -8.10
C GLY A 151 -13.82 2.74 -8.11
N VAL A 152 -12.94 2.37 -7.16
CA VAL A 152 -12.41 1.00 -7.02
C VAL A 152 -13.53 0.01 -6.66
N ARG A 153 -14.40 0.34 -5.70
CA ARG A 153 -15.54 -0.52 -5.32
C ARG A 153 -16.48 -0.73 -6.51
N ASN A 154 -16.83 0.33 -7.23
CA ASN A 154 -17.67 0.26 -8.43
C ASN A 154 -17.02 -0.59 -9.53
N LEU A 155 -15.71 -0.46 -9.74
CA LEU A 155 -14.97 -1.29 -10.71
C LEU A 155 -15.05 -2.76 -10.33
N MET A 156 -14.75 -3.11 -9.07
CA MET A 156 -14.82 -4.50 -8.59
C MET A 156 -16.20 -5.10 -8.75
N TYR A 157 -17.24 -4.32 -8.47
CA TYR A 157 -18.63 -4.74 -8.62
C TYR A 157 -19.02 -4.96 -10.10
N ARG A 158 -18.74 -3.99 -10.98
CA ARG A 158 -19.10 -4.09 -12.41
C ARG A 158 -18.39 -5.23 -13.14
N GLU A 159 -17.17 -5.52 -12.73
CA GLU A 159 -16.31 -6.53 -13.35
C GLU A 159 -16.32 -7.87 -12.58
N ALA A 160 -17.39 -8.15 -11.81
CA ALA A 160 -17.52 -9.35 -10.99
C ALA A 160 -17.41 -10.64 -11.83
N GLU A 161 -18.07 -10.69 -13.00
CA GLU A 161 -18.01 -11.84 -13.91
C GLU A 161 -16.57 -12.09 -14.42
N PHE A 162 -15.88 -11.02 -14.85
CA PHE A 162 -14.47 -11.12 -15.27
C PHE A 162 -13.61 -11.62 -14.12
N ARG A 163 -13.78 -11.04 -12.92
CA ARG A 163 -13.02 -11.42 -11.74
C ARG A 163 -13.24 -12.87 -11.34
N LYS A 164 -14.48 -13.37 -11.41
CA LYS A 164 -14.78 -14.77 -11.13
C LYS A 164 -14.03 -15.71 -12.08
N LYS A 165 -14.08 -15.43 -13.39
CA LYS A 165 -13.34 -16.19 -14.40
C LYS A 165 -11.82 -16.14 -14.16
N PHE A 166 -11.29 -14.96 -13.87
CA PHE A 166 -9.88 -14.75 -13.55
C PHE A 166 -9.46 -15.55 -12.29
N LEU A 167 -10.21 -15.44 -11.20
CA LEU A 167 -9.91 -16.14 -9.95
C LEU A 167 -9.98 -17.66 -10.13
N LYS A 168 -10.96 -18.17 -10.86
CA LYS A 168 -11.07 -19.60 -11.20
C LYS A 168 -9.83 -20.08 -11.98
N ALA A 169 -9.44 -19.36 -13.02
CA ALA A 169 -8.26 -19.70 -13.83
C ALA A 169 -6.97 -19.64 -13.02
N THR A 170 -6.82 -18.62 -12.16
CA THR A 170 -5.67 -18.46 -11.26
C THR A 170 -5.62 -19.61 -10.24
N GLY A 171 -6.76 -19.97 -9.64
CA GLY A 171 -6.84 -21.07 -8.68
C GLY A 171 -6.44 -22.40 -9.28
N VAL A 172 -6.84 -22.67 -10.52
CA VAL A 172 -6.43 -23.88 -11.26
C VAL A 172 -4.90 -23.94 -11.42
N LYS A 173 -4.25 -22.80 -11.72
CA LYS A 173 -2.77 -22.74 -11.82
C LYS A 173 -2.08 -22.94 -10.48
N ILE A 174 -2.56 -22.27 -9.43
CA ILE A 174 -1.97 -22.34 -8.07
C ILE A 174 -2.08 -23.74 -7.45
N ASN A 175 -3.05 -24.53 -7.87
CA ASN A 175 -3.31 -25.85 -7.30
C ASN A 175 -2.80 -27.02 -8.17
N ARG A 176 -1.96 -26.74 -9.15
CA ARG A 176 -1.24 -27.81 -9.88
C ARG A 176 -0.39 -28.61 -8.90
N VAL A 177 -0.32 -29.91 -9.12
CA VAL A 177 0.65 -30.74 -8.39
C VAL A 177 2.01 -30.60 -9.05
N VAL A 178 2.99 -30.27 -8.26
CA VAL A 178 4.34 -29.99 -8.71
C VAL A 178 5.32 -30.93 -8.04
N LEU A 179 6.30 -31.38 -8.79
CA LEU A 179 7.46 -32.08 -8.25
C LEU A 179 8.18 -31.14 -7.27
N LYS A 180 8.77 -31.72 -6.23
CA LYS A 180 9.45 -30.99 -5.17
C LYS A 180 10.54 -30.07 -5.75
N SER A 181 10.48 -28.79 -5.40
CA SER A 181 11.52 -27.84 -5.77
C SER A 181 12.85 -28.16 -5.09
N GLU A 182 13.93 -28.10 -5.85
CA GLU A 182 15.28 -28.44 -5.41
C GLU A 182 16.14 -27.20 -5.18
N TRP A 183 15.82 -26.08 -5.84
CA TRP A 183 16.61 -24.87 -5.77
C TRP A 183 15.73 -23.61 -5.70
N LEU A 184 16.33 -22.53 -5.18
CA LEU A 184 15.79 -21.18 -5.14
C LEU A 184 16.88 -20.21 -5.59
N LYS A 185 16.52 -19.31 -6.52
CA LYS A 185 17.37 -18.22 -6.99
C LYS A 185 16.61 -16.90 -6.82
N ALA A 186 17.30 -15.86 -6.34
CA ALA A 186 16.81 -14.50 -6.36
C ALA A 186 17.71 -13.66 -7.26
N THR A 187 17.13 -12.88 -8.17
CA THR A 187 17.86 -11.96 -9.05
C THR A 187 17.38 -10.54 -8.79
N SER A 188 18.31 -9.64 -8.47
CA SER A 188 18.04 -8.22 -8.22
C SER A 188 17.86 -7.48 -9.53
N LEU A 189 16.63 -7.07 -9.87
CA LEU A 189 16.32 -6.38 -11.11
C LEU A 189 16.25 -4.85 -10.97
N GLY A 190 16.23 -4.35 -9.74
CA GLY A 190 16.20 -2.92 -9.43
C GLY A 190 16.10 -2.69 -7.92
N GLY A 191 16.50 -1.49 -7.45
CA GLY A 191 16.47 -1.14 -6.03
C GLY A 191 17.63 -1.73 -5.20
N PHE A 192 18.71 -2.17 -5.84
CA PHE A 192 19.89 -2.69 -5.16
C PHE A 192 21.07 -1.74 -5.34
N ARG A 193 21.63 -1.24 -4.23
CA ARG A 193 22.60 -0.14 -4.15
C ARG A 193 22.09 1.17 -4.75
N GLU A 194 20.79 1.33 -4.79
CA GLU A 194 20.08 2.52 -5.24
C GLU A 194 18.72 2.63 -4.55
N VAL A 195 18.07 3.79 -4.61
CA VAL A 195 16.68 4.02 -4.22
C VAL A 195 15.84 4.12 -5.48
N GLY A 196 14.73 3.38 -5.51
CA GLY A 196 13.78 3.40 -6.63
C GLY A 196 13.83 2.16 -7.51
N ARG A 197 12.85 2.05 -8.40
CA ARG A 197 12.62 0.91 -9.32
C ARG A 197 12.77 -0.47 -8.68
N SER A 198 12.33 -0.61 -7.43
CA SER A 198 12.46 -1.83 -6.65
C SER A 198 11.86 -3.02 -7.38
N CYS A 199 12.65 -4.09 -7.58
CA CYS A 199 12.20 -5.31 -8.23
C CYS A 199 13.13 -6.46 -7.91
N LEU A 200 12.59 -7.52 -7.29
CA LEU A 200 13.29 -8.76 -7.01
C LEU A 200 12.59 -9.92 -7.73
N LEU A 201 13.29 -10.61 -8.60
CA LEU A 201 12.81 -11.83 -9.24
C LEU A 201 13.19 -13.03 -8.37
N LEU A 202 12.21 -13.85 -8.00
CA LEU A 202 12.42 -15.15 -7.37
C LEU A 202 12.05 -16.25 -8.34
N GLU A 203 12.96 -17.21 -8.50
CA GLU A 203 12.82 -18.36 -9.40
C GLU A 203 13.07 -19.66 -8.64
N THR A 204 12.21 -20.62 -8.91
CA THR A 204 12.36 -22.02 -8.50
C THR A 204 12.35 -22.91 -9.75
N ASN A 205 12.27 -24.23 -9.58
CA ASN A 205 12.10 -25.14 -10.72
C ASN A 205 10.80 -24.87 -11.52
N HIS A 206 9.76 -24.34 -10.86
CA HIS A 206 8.41 -24.32 -11.42
C HIS A 206 7.74 -22.94 -11.37
N SER A 207 8.28 -22.00 -10.60
CA SER A 207 7.67 -20.70 -10.37
C SER A 207 8.64 -19.55 -10.62
N LYS A 208 8.12 -18.47 -11.19
CA LYS A 208 8.79 -17.17 -11.32
C LYS A 208 7.88 -16.09 -10.78
N ILE A 209 8.27 -15.42 -9.72
CA ILE A 209 7.49 -14.33 -9.12
C ILE A 209 8.33 -13.07 -8.97
N LEU A 210 7.68 -11.92 -9.07
CA LEU A 210 8.28 -10.63 -8.76
C LEU A 210 7.84 -10.17 -7.35
N ILE A 211 8.78 -9.66 -6.57
CA ILE A 211 8.47 -8.83 -5.40
C ILE A 211 8.77 -7.39 -5.80
N ASP A 212 7.71 -6.57 -5.84
CA ASP A 212 7.66 -5.23 -6.39
C ASP A 212 8.03 -5.15 -7.88
N CYS A 213 7.66 -4.07 -8.52
CA CYS A 213 8.05 -3.68 -9.87
C CYS A 213 7.83 -2.17 -10.01
N GLY A 214 8.79 -1.38 -9.56
CA GLY A 214 8.68 0.05 -9.43
C GLY A 214 9.30 0.84 -10.57
N ILE A 215 9.21 2.17 -10.47
CA ILE A 215 9.88 3.13 -11.36
C ILE A 215 10.87 3.97 -10.57
N SER A 216 11.85 4.54 -11.24
CA SER A 216 12.82 5.42 -10.59
C SER A 216 12.17 6.76 -10.20
N PRO A 217 12.47 7.34 -9.03
CA PRO A 217 12.06 8.68 -8.65
C PRO A 217 12.94 9.78 -9.27
N GLU A 218 13.94 9.43 -10.08
CA GLU A 218 14.85 10.42 -10.68
C GLU A 218 14.10 11.33 -11.66
N PRO A 219 14.29 12.68 -11.58
CA PRO A 219 13.69 13.60 -12.52
C PRO A 219 14.33 13.50 -13.91
N GLY A 220 13.61 13.95 -14.93
CA GLY A 220 14.08 13.98 -16.31
C GLY A 220 13.98 12.65 -17.06
N ILE A 221 13.36 11.64 -16.48
CA ILE A 221 13.11 10.36 -17.14
C ILE A 221 11.91 10.49 -18.08
N LYS A 222 12.11 10.10 -19.33
CA LYS A 222 11.08 10.17 -20.36
C LYS A 222 9.84 9.36 -19.94
N GLY A 223 8.69 10.00 -19.98
CA GLY A 223 7.41 9.40 -19.57
C GLY A 223 7.13 9.48 -18.06
N LEU A 224 8.04 10.03 -17.25
CA LEU A 224 7.86 10.20 -15.81
C LEU A 224 7.71 11.66 -15.37
N ASP A 225 8.28 12.60 -16.10
CA ASP A 225 8.14 14.04 -15.79
C ASP A 225 8.23 14.94 -17.04
N ALA A 226 8.03 16.26 -16.83
CA ALA A 226 8.05 17.28 -17.87
C ALA A 226 9.46 17.54 -18.44
N ASN A 227 10.53 17.18 -17.73
CA ASN A 227 11.93 17.35 -18.17
C ASN A 227 12.42 16.10 -18.92
N ALA A 228 11.55 15.48 -19.71
CA ALA A 228 11.80 14.23 -20.41
C ALA A 228 13.12 14.28 -21.21
N GLY A 229 13.97 13.29 -20.98
CA GLY A 229 15.23 13.12 -21.69
C GLY A 229 16.46 13.74 -21.02
N THR A 230 16.32 14.40 -19.87
CA THR A 230 17.45 14.99 -19.13
C THR A 230 18.04 14.04 -18.08
N GLY A 231 17.26 13.07 -17.59
CA GLY A 231 17.71 12.05 -16.62
C GLY A 231 18.35 10.82 -17.29
N ASP A 232 18.96 9.95 -16.47
CA ASP A 232 19.54 8.70 -16.93
C ASP A 232 18.45 7.68 -17.24
N GLN A 233 18.09 7.56 -18.52
CA GLN A 233 17.03 6.68 -19.00
C GLN A 233 17.31 5.18 -18.69
N ASN A 234 18.58 4.78 -18.52
CA ASN A 234 18.94 3.41 -18.18
C ASN A 234 18.55 3.03 -16.75
N LYS A 235 18.29 4.03 -15.90
CA LYS A 235 17.85 3.86 -14.52
C LYS A 235 16.35 4.03 -14.33
N ALA A 236 15.58 4.14 -15.41
CA ALA A 236 14.15 4.41 -15.35
C ALA A 236 13.35 3.22 -14.77
N PHE A 237 13.69 2.00 -15.17
CA PHE A 237 12.87 0.81 -14.99
C PHE A 237 13.70 -0.39 -14.51
N PRO A 238 13.05 -1.43 -13.96
CA PRO A 238 13.70 -2.69 -13.64
C PRO A 238 14.30 -3.37 -14.89
N TYR A 239 15.40 -4.09 -14.71
CA TYR A 239 16.13 -4.79 -15.78
C TYR A 239 15.47 -6.14 -16.17
N LEU A 240 14.20 -6.14 -16.52
CA LEU A 240 13.45 -7.36 -16.87
C LEU A 240 14.05 -8.07 -18.09
N ASP A 241 14.45 -7.32 -19.11
CA ASP A 241 15.04 -7.89 -20.34
C ASP A 241 16.34 -8.64 -20.08
N SER A 242 17.11 -8.19 -19.07
CA SER A 242 18.39 -8.81 -18.70
C SER A 242 18.23 -10.15 -17.96
N ALA A 243 17.03 -10.45 -17.47
CA ALA A 243 16.76 -11.68 -16.72
C ALA A 243 16.41 -12.90 -17.61
N ASN A 244 16.38 -12.74 -18.92
CA ASN A 244 15.93 -13.77 -19.87
C ASN A 244 14.55 -14.34 -19.53
N ILE A 245 13.65 -13.49 -19.05
CA ILE A 245 12.25 -13.83 -18.79
C ILE A 245 11.33 -13.03 -19.69
N THR A 246 10.27 -13.66 -20.13
CA THR A 246 9.16 -12.96 -20.80
C THR A 246 8.07 -12.64 -19.79
N ILE A 247 7.22 -11.68 -20.12
CA ILE A 247 6.06 -11.31 -19.29
C ILE A 247 5.16 -12.52 -19.00
N ASN A 248 5.09 -13.48 -19.94
CA ASN A 248 4.28 -14.69 -19.80
C ASN A 248 4.89 -15.72 -18.84
N ASP A 249 6.17 -15.59 -18.53
CA ASP A 249 6.84 -16.47 -17.56
C ASP A 249 6.56 -16.07 -16.10
N ILE A 250 6.03 -14.86 -15.88
CA ILE A 250 5.76 -14.34 -14.54
C ILE A 250 4.44 -14.94 -14.05
N ASP A 251 4.50 -15.77 -13.01
CA ASP A 251 3.33 -16.39 -12.39
C ASP A 251 2.56 -15.44 -11.51
N ALA A 252 3.25 -14.57 -10.76
CA ALA A 252 2.62 -13.59 -9.89
C ALA A 252 3.54 -12.37 -9.62
N VAL A 253 2.93 -11.26 -9.25
CA VAL A 253 3.60 -10.09 -8.68
C VAL A 253 3.13 -9.91 -7.23
N ILE A 254 4.04 -9.68 -6.31
CA ILE A 254 3.76 -9.39 -4.90
C ILE A 254 4.17 -7.94 -4.65
N MET A 255 3.21 -7.09 -4.34
CA MET A 255 3.43 -5.67 -4.06
C MET A 255 3.55 -5.46 -2.55
N THR A 256 4.67 -4.89 -2.10
CA THR A 256 4.91 -4.59 -0.67
C THR A 256 4.07 -3.41 -0.20
N HIS A 257 4.03 -2.33 -0.99
CA HIS A 257 3.25 -1.13 -0.70
C HIS A 257 3.05 -0.26 -1.96
N ALA A 258 2.30 0.83 -1.82
CA ALA A 258 1.79 1.58 -2.96
C ALA A 258 2.68 2.77 -3.42
N HIS A 259 3.94 2.90 -2.99
CA HIS A 259 4.81 3.92 -3.56
C HIS A 259 5.22 3.60 -5.00
N MET A 260 5.40 4.63 -5.82
CA MET A 260 5.67 4.50 -7.25
C MET A 260 6.96 3.74 -7.57
N ASP A 261 7.96 3.87 -6.73
CA ASP A 261 9.24 3.17 -6.83
C ASP A 261 9.19 1.68 -6.42
N HIS A 262 8.01 1.20 -5.99
CA HIS A 262 7.70 -0.20 -5.71
C HIS A 262 6.64 -0.79 -6.64
N MET A 263 5.67 0.02 -7.10
CA MET A 263 4.56 -0.53 -7.90
C MET A 263 4.36 0.16 -9.26
N GLY A 264 5.04 1.28 -9.50
CA GLY A 264 4.75 2.16 -10.62
C GLY A 264 4.96 1.56 -12.00
N PHE A 265 5.69 0.45 -12.13
CA PHE A 265 5.87 -0.26 -13.40
C PHE A 265 4.88 -1.41 -13.61
N ILE A 266 4.14 -1.82 -12.57
CA ILE A 266 3.20 -2.96 -12.68
C ILE A 266 2.14 -2.74 -13.78
N PRO A 267 1.47 -1.56 -13.93
CA PRO A 267 0.51 -1.36 -15.02
C PRO A 267 1.11 -1.51 -16.42
N TYR A 268 2.41 -1.21 -16.57
CA TYR A 268 3.12 -1.40 -17.82
C TYR A 268 3.24 -2.87 -18.21
N LEU A 269 3.39 -3.79 -17.24
CA LEU A 269 3.35 -5.22 -17.50
C LEU A 269 2.00 -5.61 -18.11
N PHE A 270 0.88 -5.07 -17.60
CA PHE A 270 -0.46 -5.31 -18.15
C PHE A 270 -0.65 -4.76 -19.56
N LYS A 271 -0.09 -3.60 -19.85
CA LYS A 271 -0.06 -3.02 -21.20
C LYS A 271 0.60 -3.97 -22.22
N PHE A 272 1.63 -4.69 -21.78
CA PHE A 272 2.39 -5.63 -22.60
C PHE A 272 1.97 -7.09 -22.43
N GLY A 273 0.80 -7.37 -21.87
CA GLY A 273 0.18 -8.68 -21.94
C GLY A 273 0.21 -9.51 -20.67
N TYR A 274 0.78 -9.03 -19.55
CA TYR A 274 0.65 -9.73 -18.27
C TYR A 274 -0.82 -9.93 -17.89
N ARG A 275 -1.16 -11.13 -17.43
CA ARG A 275 -2.52 -11.49 -17.01
C ARG A 275 -2.54 -12.33 -15.74
N GLY A 276 -1.41 -12.38 -15.03
CA GLY A 276 -1.29 -13.04 -13.73
C GLY A 276 -1.82 -12.19 -12.56
N PRO A 277 -1.87 -12.76 -11.36
CA PRO A 277 -2.31 -12.07 -10.15
C PRO A 277 -1.27 -11.06 -9.63
N VAL A 278 -1.78 -9.97 -9.03
CA VAL A 278 -0.99 -9.04 -8.22
C VAL A 278 -1.48 -9.13 -6.78
N TYR A 279 -0.64 -9.59 -5.87
CA TYR A 279 -0.97 -9.68 -4.45
C TYR A 279 -0.62 -8.36 -3.75
N CYS A 280 -1.51 -7.88 -2.87
CA CYS A 280 -1.30 -6.69 -2.05
C CYS A 280 -2.22 -6.70 -0.83
N THR A 281 -2.08 -5.71 0.06
CA THR A 281 -3.09 -5.46 1.11
C THR A 281 -4.27 -4.65 0.56
N PRO A 282 -5.48 -4.74 1.16
CA PRO A 282 -6.62 -3.94 0.72
C PRO A 282 -6.35 -2.43 0.62
N PRO A 283 -5.76 -1.75 1.64
CA PRO A 283 -5.48 -0.33 1.52
C PRO A 283 -4.40 -0.02 0.47
N SER A 284 -3.41 -0.90 0.26
CA SER A 284 -2.41 -0.71 -0.80
C SER A 284 -3.02 -0.72 -2.20
N ARG A 285 -4.08 -1.51 -2.45
CA ARG A 285 -4.83 -1.46 -3.72
C ARG A 285 -5.45 -0.09 -3.96
N ASP A 286 -6.13 0.46 -2.95
CA ASP A 286 -6.86 1.73 -3.10
C ASP A 286 -5.87 2.91 -3.20
N LEU A 287 -4.77 2.86 -2.45
CA LEU A 287 -3.68 3.83 -2.58
C LEU A 287 -2.96 3.73 -3.94
N ALA A 288 -2.79 2.51 -4.48
CA ALA A 288 -2.24 2.31 -5.81
C ALA A 288 -3.12 2.96 -6.88
N ALA A 289 -4.44 2.82 -6.78
CA ALA A 289 -5.36 3.50 -7.67
C ALA A 289 -5.17 5.02 -7.61
N LEU A 290 -5.15 5.61 -6.40
CA LEU A 290 -4.93 7.04 -6.21
C LEU A 290 -3.66 7.53 -6.93
N LEU A 291 -2.52 6.90 -6.63
CA LEU A 291 -1.22 7.36 -7.12
C LEU A 291 -1.01 7.12 -8.61
N LEU A 292 -1.51 6.00 -9.15
CA LEU A 292 -1.37 5.68 -10.57
C LEU A 292 -2.24 6.58 -11.46
N TYR A 293 -3.47 6.89 -11.06
CA TYR A 293 -4.31 7.84 -11.79
C TYR A 293 -3.75 9.26 -11.73
N ASP A 294 -3.20 9.68 -10.58
CA ASP A 294 -2.54 10.97 -10.46
C ASP A 294 -1.30 11.07 -11.35
N TYR A 295 -0.48 10.02 -11.39
CA TYR A 295 0.66 9.94 -12.30
C TYR A 295 0.26 10.18 -13.76
N VAL A 296 -0.76 9.48 -14.25
CA VAL A 296 -1.22 9.63 -15.64
C VAL A 296 -1.69 11.06 -15.91
N LYS A 297 -2.51 11.63 -15.01
CA LYS A 297 -3.00 13.01 -15.12
C LYS A 297 -1.85 14.03 -15.08
N LEU A 298 -0.89 13.85 -14.18
CA LEU A 298 0.25 14.76 -14.04
C LEU A 298 1.11 14.79 -15.30
N VAL A 299 1.47 13.62 -15.84
CA VAL A 299 2.28 13.53 -17.07
C VAL A 299 1.54 14.14 -18.27
N GLN A 300 0.23 13.90 -18.39
CA GLN A 300 -0.59 14.50 -19.46
C GLN A 300 -0.69 16.02 -19.32
N LYS A 301 -0.91 16.53 -18.10
CA LYS A 301 -0.98 17.98 -17.82
C LYS A 301 0.33 18.70 -18.17
N THR A 302 1.46 18.04 -18.04
CA THR A 302 2.79 18.57 -18.41
C THR A 302 3.16 18.36 -19.89
N GLY A 303 2.20 17.90 -20.72
CA GLY A 303 2.42 17.67 -22.16
C GLY A 303 3.20 16.38 -22.49
N GLY A 304 3.46 15.53 -21.48
CA GLY A 304 4.16 14.26 -21.64
C GLY A 304 3.22 13.12 -22.09
N THR A 305 3.82 11.99 -22.46
CA THR A 305 3.10 10.75 -22.76
C THR A 305 3.35 9.75 -21.62
N PRO A 306 2.32 9.38 -20.84
CA PRO A 306 2.51 8.44 -19.75
C PRO A 306 2.85 7.04 -20.27
N LEU A 307 3.57 6.25 -19.46
CA LEU A 307 3.99 4.89 -19.79
C LEU A 307 2.80 3.97 -20.09
N TYR A 308 1.71 4.17 -19.37
CA TYR A 308 0.47 3.40 -19.46
C TYR A 308 -0.73 4.34 -19.27
N GLY A 309 -1.92 3.87 -19.63
CA GLY A 309 -3.16 4.62 -19.49
C GLY A 309 -4.10 4.07 -18.42
N GLU A 310 -5.25 4.73 -18.27
CA GLU A 310 -6.29 4.31 -17.31
C GLU A 310 -6.78 2.87 -17.54
N LYS A 311 -6.81 2.40 -18.79
CA LYS A 311 -7.20 1.03 -19.14
C LYS A 311 -6.27 0.01 -18.50
N ASP A 312 -4.96 0.29 -18.51
CA ASP A 312 -3.95 -0.62 -17.96
C ASP A 312 -4.03 -0.66 -16.45
N ILE A 313 -4.28 0.50 -15.81
CA ILE A 313 -4.53 0.61 -14.36
C ILE A 313 -5.78 -0.20 -13.98
N LYS A 314 -6.91 -0.03 -14.68
CA LYS A 314 -8.14 -0.80 -14.46
C LYS A 314 -7.89 -2.30 -14.59
N THR A 315 -7.14 -2.72 -15.62
CA THR A 315 -6.80 -4.12 -15.83
C THR A 315 -5.98 -4.66 -14.66
N MET A 316 -4.96 -3.93 -14.20
CA MET A 316 -4.17 -4.29 -13.01
C MET A 316 -5.08 -4.43 -11.78
N LEU A 317 -5.94 -3.45 -11.48
CA LEU A 317 -6.84 -3.49 -10.33
C LEU A 317 -7.75 -4.73 -10.35
N MET A 318 -8.28 -5.11 -11.51
CA MET A 318 -9.09 -6.31 -11.68
C MET A 318 -8.33 -7.63 -11.44
N HIS A 319 -7.00 -7.63 -11.57
CA HIS A 319 -6.13 -8.78 -11.32
C HIS A 319 -5.54 -8.77 -9.88
N MET A 320 -5.84 -7.76 -9.07
CA MET A 320 -5.38 -7.73 -7.69
C MET A 320 -6.13 -8.70 -6.79
N ILE A 321 -5.36 -9.45 -6.00
CA ILE A 321 -5.83 -10.33 -4.93
C ILE A 321 -5.35 -9.76 -3.60
N THR A 322 -6.28 -9.26 -2.80
CA THR A 322 -5.95 -8.63 -1.53
C THR A 322 -5.89 -9.63 -0.38
N ARG A 323 -4.91 -9.45 0.53
CA ARG A 323 -4.73 -10.24 1.75
C ARG A 323 -4.42 -9.33 2.94
N ASP A 324 -5.04 -9.62 4.07
CA ASP A 324 -4.78 -8.93 5.33
C ASP A 324 -3.49 -9.44 5.98
N TYR A 325 -2.97 -8.70 6.95
CA TYR A 325 -1.80 -9.13 7.72
C TYR A 325 -2.08 -10.46 8.44
N GLY A 326 -1.10 -11.36 8.40
CA GLY A 326 -1.18 -12.69 9.02
C GLY A 326 -1.95 -13.74 8.21
N GLU A 327 -2.65 -13.36 7.13
CA GLU A 327 -3.29 -14.34 6.25
C GLU A 327 -2.26 -15.08 5.39
N VAL A 328 -2.21 -16.40 5.55
CA VAL A 328 -1.38 -17.27 4.71
C VAL A 328 -2.11 -17.58 3.42
N THR A 329 -1.49 -17.32 2.27
CA THR A 329 -2.08 -17.57 0.96
C THR A 329 -1.10 -18.21 -0.01
N ASN A 330 -1.58 -19.09 -0.87
CA ASN A 330 -0.77 -19.61 -1.98
C ASN A 330 -0.64 -18.56 -3.07
N VAL A 331 0.58 -18.33 -3.54
CA VAL A 331 0.91 -17.47 -4.69
C VAL A 331 1.08 -18.32 -5.94
N THR A 332 1.81 -19.42 -5.77
CA THR A 332 1.95 -20.51 -6.73
C THR A 332 1.73 -21.83 -6.02
N GLU A 333 1.88 -22.94 -6.71
CA GLU A 333 1.78 -24.28 -6.14
C GLU A 333 2.75 -24.53 -4.98
N GLU A 334 3.93 -23.89 -5.01
CA GLU A 334 5.02 -24.13 -4.05
C GLU A 334 5.38 -22.90 -3.19
N ILE A 335 4.83 -21.72 -3.50
CA ILE A 335 5.13 -20.47 -2.78
C ILE A 335 3.90 -20.00 -2.03
N LYS A 336 4.04 -19.83 -0.73
CA LYS A 336 3.03 -19.23 0.14
C LYS A 336 3.51 -17.88 0.64
N LEU A 337 2.60 -16.92 0.68
CA LEU A 337 2.79 -15.54 1.12
C LEU A 337 2.05 -15.32 2.45
N THR A 338 2.69 -14.57 3.33
CA THR A 338 2.06 -13.92 4.49
C THR A 338 2.55 -12.49 4.56
N TYR A 339 1.64 -11.52 4.60
CA TYR A 339 1.99 -10.14 4.89
C TYR A 339 2.05 -9.89 6.39
N HIS A 340 3.08 -9.14 6.82
CA HIS A 340 3.20 -8.61 8.17
C HIS A 340 3.31 -7.09 8.11
N ASN A 341 2.97 -6.38 9.20
CA ASN A 341 3.04 -4.93 9.22
C ASN A 341 4.48 -4.42 9.03
N ALA A 342 4.69 -3.54 8.06
CA ALA A 342 5.97 -2.87 7.83
C ALA A 342 6.08 -1.50 8.54
N GLY A 343 4.96 -0.89 8.94
CA GLY A 343 4.91 0.39 9.67
C GLY A 343 5.32 1.62 8.86
N HIS A 344 5.45 1.51 7.54
CA HIS A 344 5.94 2.57 6.64
C HIS A 344 4.83 3.51 6.15
N ILE A 345 3.87 2.99 5.42
CA ILE A 345 2.63 3.67 5.00
C ILE A 345 1.43 2.74 5.23
N LEU A 346 0.22 3.26 5.04
CA LEU A 346 -1.00 2.48 5.20
C LEU A 346 -0.98 1.24 4.31
N GLY A 347 -1.13 0.06 4.93
CA GLY A 347 -1.13 -1.22 4.24
C GLY A 347 0.24 -1.73 3.79
N SER A 348 1.34 -1.04 4.11
CA SER A 348 2.69 -1.53 3.78
C SER A 348 2.96 -2.86 4.46
N GLY A 349 3.36 -3.87 3.67
CA GLY A 349 3.55 -5.24 4.12
C GLY A 349 4.98 -5.74 3.97
N ILE A 350 5.53 -6.28 5.07
CA ILE A 350 6.69 -7.17 4.99
C ILE A 350 6.22 -8.47 4.35
N VAL A 351 6.87 -8.88 3.29
CA VAL A 351 6.59 -10.11 2.56
C VAL A 351 7.34 -11.27 3.21
N HIS A 352 6.62 -12.21 3.79
CA HIS A 352 7.17 -13.48 4.28
C HIS A 352 6.74 -14.61 3.35
N LEU A 353 7.71 -15.24 2.70
CA LEU A 353 7.49 -16.34 1.79
C LEU A 353 7.95 -17.67 2.40
N HIS A 354 7.06 -18.64 2.34
CA HIS A 354 7.37 -20.05 2.58
C HIS A 354 7.43 -20.75 1.22
N ILE A 355 8.61 -21.30 0.88
CA ILE A 355 8.93 -21.83 -0.44
C ILE A 355 9.18 -23.33 -0.36
N GLY A 356 8.51 -24.06 -1.23
CA GLY A 356 8.53 -25.53 -1.24
C GLY A 356 7.96 -26.13 0.05
N GLU A 357 8.12 -27.43 0.25
CA GLU A 357 7.75 -28.12 1.49
C GLU A 357 8.81 -27.92 2.60
N GLY A 358 9.05 -26.63 2.99
CA GLY A 358 10.07 -26.27 3.96
C GLY A 358 11.48 -26.12 3.36
N LEU A 359 11.59 -25.94 2.05
CA LEU A 359 12.85 -25.71 1.36
C LEU A 359 13.51 -24.44 1.89
N TYR A 360 12.80 -23.32 1.87
CA TYR A 360 13.33 -22.02 2.27
C TYR A 360 12.24 -21.08 2.80
N ASN A 361 12.62 -20.17 3.71
CA ASN A 361 11.77 -19.06 4.15
C ASN A 361 12.51 -17.75 3.95
N LEU A 362 11.89 -16.83 3.20
CA LEU A 362 12.42 -15.55 2.84
C LEU A 362 11.55 -14.45 3.42
N VAL A 363 12.18 -13.45 4.04
CA VAL A 363 11.52 -12.22 4.48
C VAL A 363 12.07 -11.05 3.67
N HIS A 364 11.19 -10.26 3.07
CA HIS A 364 11.52 -9.03 2.33
C HIS A 364 10.77 -7.88 2.97
N THR A 365 11.51 -6.91 3.51
CA THR A 365 10.89 -5.84 4.31
C THR A 365 10.03 -4.88 3.49
N GLY A 366 10.28 -4.76 2.18
CA GLY A 366 9.90 -3.55 1.48
C GLY A 366 10.53 -2.36 2.20
N ASP A 367 9.86 -1.22 2.17
CA ASP A 367 10.18 -0.10 3.02
C ASP A 367 9.55 -0.28 4.39
N MET A 368 10.29 0.02 5.46
CA MET A 368 9.83 -0.28 6.80
C MET A 368 10.15 0.80 7.83
N LYS A 369 9.33 0.87 8.87
CA LYS A 369 9.58 1.69 10.06
C LYS A 369 9.60 0.85 11.33
N TYR A 370 10.78 0.71 11.93
CA TYR A 370 10.96 0.11 13.24
C TYR A 370 11.28 1.19 14.28
N GLY A 371 10.30 2.05 14.50
CA GLY A 371 10.39 3.20 15.40
C GLY A 371 9.02 3.80 15.66
N TYR A 372 8.99 4.83 16.49
CA TYR A 372 7.74 5.49 16.84
C TYR A 372 7.20 6.29 15.64
N THR A 373 5.90 6.10 15.36
CA THR A 373 5.07 6.99 14.54
C THR A 373 3.74 7.23 15.26
N ARG A 374 3.00 8.26 14.87
CA ARG A 374 1.64 8.50 15.37
C ARG A 374 0.61 7.68 14.63
N LEU A 375 0.90 7.33 13.36
CA LEU A 375 -0.01 6.59 12.47
C LEU A 375 -0.01 5.09 12.71
N PHE A 376 1.18 4.46 12.75
CA PHE A 376 1.33 3.01 12.65
C PHE A 376 2.07 2.42 13.83
N ASP A 377 1.79 1.16 14.12
CA ASP A 377 2.67 0.36 14.96
C ASP A 377 3.98 0.07 14.19
N GLN A 378 5.06 -0.17 14.94
CA GLN A 378 6.36 -0.49 14.34
C GLN A 378 6.32 -1.82 13.57
N ALA A 379 7.25 -2.00 12.63
CA ALA A 379 7.41 -3.21 11.83
C ALA A 379 7.48 -4.49 12.69
N ASP A 380 6.83 -5.55 12.22
CA ASP A 380 6.79 -6.84 12.91
C ASP A 380 8.15 -7.54 12.88
N THR A 381 8.51 -8.20 14.00
CA THR A 381 9.81 -8.88 14.17
C THR A 381 9.69 -10.37 14.47
N ARG A 382 8.48 -10.94 14.44
CA ARG A 382 8.24 -12.34 14.78
C ARG A 382 7.70 -13.11 13.57
N TYR A 383 8.43 -14.13 13.17
CA TYR A 383 8.08 -14.98 12.03
C TYR A 383 8.21 -16.45 12.43
N PRO A 384 7.48 -17.38 11.79
CA PRO A 384 7.64 -18.81 12.05
C PRO A 384 9.05 -19.32 11.75
N ARG A 385 9.65 -18.84 10.66
CA ARG A 385 11.02 -19.19 10.22
C ARG A 385 11.56 -18.11 9.28
N VAL A 386 12.85 -17.80 9.39
CA VAL A 386 13.56 -16.87 8.49
C VAL A 386 14.92 -17.51 8.12
N ASP A 387 15.09 -17.88 6.86
CA ASP A 387 16.39 -18.35 6.35
C ASP A 387 17.16 -17.18 5.70
N ALA A 388 16.48 -16.30 4.96
CA ALA A 388 17.05 -15.06 4.43
C ALA A 388 16.17 -13.85 4.73
N LEU A 389 16.82 -12.72 4.97
CA LEU A 389 16.21 -11.40 5.12
C LEU A 389 16.75 -10.46 4.05
N PHE A 390 15.84 -9.86 3.26
CA PHE A 390 16.11 -8.67 2.45
C PHE A 390 15.62 -7.45 3.23
N ILE A 391 16.52 -6.50 3.52
CA ILE A 391 16.23 -5.34 4.38
C ILE A 391 16.58 -4.03 3.67
N GLU A 392 15.67 -3.05 3.74
CA GLU A 392 15.91 -1.71 3.23
C GLU A 392 17.09 -1.02 3.91
N SER A 393 17.70 -0.08 3.21
CA SER A 393 18.90 0.64 3.65
C SER A 393 18.86 2.14 3.33
N THR A 394 17.66 2.71 3.17
CA THR A 394 17.47 4.14 2.83
C THR A 394 18.26 5.06 3.76
N TYR A 395 18.27 4.75 5.05
CA TYR A 395 19.09 5.40 6.07
C TYR A 395 20.05 4.38 6.73
N GLY A 396 20.74 3.61 5.89
CA GLY A 396 21.67 2.56 6.31
C GLY A 396 23.08 3.06 6.66
N GLY A 397 23.42 4.32 6.42
CA GLY A 397 24.72 4.89 6.72
C GLY A 397 24.96 5.07 8.20
N SER A 398 26.22 5.00 8.64
CA SER A 398 26.62 5.13 10.06
C SER A 398 26.24 6.49 10.68
N ARG A 399 26.06 7.52 9.84
CA ARG A 399 25.65 8.88 10.23
C ARG A 399 24.15 9.12 10.12
N ASP A 400 23.39 8.19 9.59
CA ASP A 400 21.95 8.29 9.42
C ASP A 400 21.23 8.03 10.76
N ILE A 401 21.37 8.97 11.70
CA ILE A 401 20.77 8.92 13.03
C ILE A 401 19.81 10.10 13.15
N ASN A 402 18.52 9.80 13.29
CA ASN A 402 17.51 10.83 13.46
C ASN A 402 17.67 11.55 14.81
N LYS A 403 17.40 12.84 14.82
CA LYS A 403 17.24 13.62 16.05
C LYS A 403 16.00 13.15 16.83
N ASP A 404 15.95 13.50 18.11
CA ASP A 404 14.79 13.19 18.95
C ASP A 404 13.50 13.73 18.33
N ARG A 405 12.53 12.84 18.15
CA ARG A 405 11.27 13.15 17.49
C ARG A 405 10.47 14.24 18.18
N GLY A 406 10.38 14.21 19.51
CA GLY A 406 9.64 15.20 20.28
C GLY A 406 10.24 16.59 20.17
N GLN A 407 11.58 16.68 20.21
CA GLN A 407 12.29 17.95 20.00
C GLN A 407 12.08 18.50 18.58
N GLN A 408 12.03 17.62 17.57
CA GLN A 408 11.78 18.05 16.19
C GLN A 408 10.33 18.50 15.96
N GLU A 409 9.36 17.86 16.62
CA GLU A 409 7.97 18.33 16.61
C GLU A 409 7.86 19.73 17.23
N LEU A 410 8.46 19.96 18.39
CA LEU A 410 8.50 21.28 19.02
C LEU A 410 9.20 22.32 18.15
N ALA A 411 10.37 22.00 17.58
CA ALA A 411 11.10 22.90 16.69
C ALA A 411 10.28 23.29 15.44
N LEU A 412 9.50 22.36 14.89
CA LEU A 412 8.58 22.64 13.79
C LEU A 412 7.47 23.61 14.24
N MET A 413 6.84 23.35 15.39
CA MET A 413 5.76 24.20 15.92
C MET A 413 6.25 25.60 16.25
N ASP A 414 7.44 25.73 16.86
CA ASP A 414 8.08 27.04 17.15
C ASP A 414 8.36 27.81 15.84
N ALA A 415 8.86 27.11 14.82
CA ALA A 415 9.13 27.71 13.52
C ALA A 415 7.85 28.19 12.82
N ILE A 416 6.77 27.37 12.84
CA ILE A 416 5.46 27.75 12.33
C ILE A 416 4.95 28.99 13.05
N LYS A 417 4.89 28.94 14.39
CA LYS A 417 4.39 30.05 15.22
C LYS A 417 5.16 31.35 14.93
N SER A 418 6.48 31.29 14.93
CA SER A 418 7.32 32.47 14.65
C SER A 418 7.03 33.05 13.26
N THR A 419 6.93 32.21 12.24
CA THR A 419 6.69 32.65 10.84
C THR A 419 5.33 33.33 10.70
N VAL A 420 4.26 32.70 11.18
CA VAL A 420 2.91 33.26 11.05
C VAL A 420 2.70 34.52 11.89
N SER A 421 3.34 34.60 13.07
CA SER A 421 3.31 35.79 13.92
C SER A 421 4.04 37.00 13.28
N ASN A 422 4.99 36.76 12.38
CA ASN A 422 5.68 37.79 11.59
C ASN A 422 4.98 38.10 10.26
N GLY A 423 3.76 37.61 10.07
CA GLY A 423 2.97 37.87 8.86
C GLY A 423 3.33 37.01 7.66
N GLY A 424 4.20 36.00 7.83
CA GLY A 424 4.61 35.08 6.76
C GLY A 424 3.71 33.84 6.63
N LYS A 425 3.88 33.12 5.53
CA LYS A 425 3.24 31.83 5.25
C LYS A 425 4.24 30.70 5.40
N VAL A 426 3.76 29.53 5.81
CA VAL A 426 4.55 28.30 5.95
C VAL A 426 4.11 27.30 4.89
N LEU A 427 5.03 26.90 4.01
CA LEU A 427 4.83 25.81 3.06
C LEU A 427 5.51 24.54 3.57
N ILE A 428 4.77 23.44 3.62
CA ILE A 428 5.30 22.13 3.98
C ILE A 428 5.02 21.17 2.80
N PRO A 429 6.02 20.94 1.93
CA PRO A 429 5.91 20.00 0.83
C PRO A 429 5.93 18.56 1.37
N LEU A 430 4.95 17.74 0.98
CA LEU A 430 4.73 16.41 1.53
C LEU A 430 4.44 15.36 0.46
N PHE A 431 4.84 14.14 0.73
CA PHE A 431 4.24 13.00 0.03
C PHE A 431 2.78 12.87 0.45
N ALA A 432 1.90 12.67 -0.52
CA ALA A 432 0.45 12.60 -0.28
C ALA A 432 0.06 11.48 0.68
N VAL A 433 0.81 10.36 0.67
CA VAL A 433 0.54 9.16 1.46
C VAL A 433 1.57 9.01 2.58
N GLY A 434 1.09 8.81 3.80
CA GLY A 434 1.86 8.53 5.00
C GLY A 434 2.39 9.79 5.69
N ARG A 435 3.24 10.59 5.03
CA ARG A 435 3.87 11.76 5.68
C ARG A 435 2.90 12.90 5.94
N SER A 436 2.00 13.15 5.01
CA SER A 436 0.96 14.17 5.20
C SER A 436 0.03 13.83 6.36
N GLN A 437 -0.40 12.58 6.48
CA GLN A 437 -1.25 12.12 7.59
C GLN A 437 -0.51 12.16 8.93
N GLU A 438 0.77 11.73 8.95
CA GLU A 438 1.60 11.81 10.16
C GLU A 438 1.74 13.25 10.66
N LEU A 439 2.00 14.19 9.73
CA LEU A 439 2.13 15.60 10.07
C LEU A 439 0.79 16.23 10.47
N SER A 440 -0.30 15.85 9.81
CA SER A 440 -1.64 16.30 10.22
C SER A 440 -1.94 15.93 11.67
N LEU A 441 -1.56 14.71 12.11
CA LEU A 441 -1.70 14.29 13.51
C LEU A 441 -0.83 15.12 14.47
N VAL A 442 0.37 15.52 14.04
CA VAL A 442 1.24 16.38 14.85
C VAL A 442 0.62 17.75 15.02
N LEU A 443 0.24 18.40 13.92
CA LEU A 443 -0.37 19.73 13.94
C LEU A 443 -1.67 19.73 14.75
N GLU A 444 -2.56 18.77 14.49
CA GLU A 444 -3.82 18.63 15.23
C GLU A 444 -3.57 18.51 16.73
N ASN A 445 -2.65 17.64 17.13
CA ASN A 445 -2.35 17.43 18.54
C ASN A 445 -1.80 18.69 19.24
N TYR A 446 -0.86 19.40 18.60
CA TYR A 446 -0.27 20.60 19.20
C TYR A 446 -1.23 21.77 19.19
N ILE A 447 -1.93 22.04 18.09
CA ILE A 447 -2.82 23.19 17.96
C ILE A 447 -4.04 23.04 18.86
N THR A 448 -4.59 21.82 18.98
CA THR A 448 -5.81 21.56 19.76
C THR A 448 -5.52 21.42 21.25
N ASN A 449 -4.43 20.74 21.63
CA ASN A 449 -4.20 20.31 23.00
C ASN A 449 -3.14 21.14 23.75
N ASN A 450 -2.42 22.05 23.06
CA ASN A 450 -1.39 22.87 23.71
C ASN A 450 -1.66 24.36 23.49
N PRO A 451 -2.09 25.09 24.54
CA PRO A 451 -2.38 26.52 24.46
C PRO A 451 -1.23 27.38 23.92
N ASN A 452 0.02 26.94 24.11
CA ASN A 452 1.19 27.67 23.61
C ASN A 452 1.33 27.63 22.09
N TYR A 453 0.67 26.67 21.42
CA TYR A 453 0.72 26.47 19.96
C TYR A 453 -0.63 26.65 19.27
N LYS A 454 -1.60 27.26 19.96
CA LYS A 454 -2.83 27.68 19.30
C LYS A 454 -2.48 28.66 18.18
N LEU A 455 -2.99 28.39 16.98
CA LEU A 455 -2.79 29.23 15.81
C LEU A 455 -4.12 29.92 15.47
N ASP A 456 -4.06 31.22 15.23
CA ASP A 456 -5.21 32.02 14.75
C ASP A 456 -5.17 32.21 13.23
N VAL A 457 -4.52 31.25 12.52
CA VAL A 457 -4.38 31.25 11.06
C VAL A 457 -4.84 29.91 10.50
N PRO A 458 -5.34 29.87 9.26
CA PRO A 458 -5.80 28.63 8.65
C PRO A 458 -4.64 27.66 8.37
N VAL A 459 -4.92 26.35 8.45
CA VAL A 459 -4.04 25.25 8.04
C VAL A 459 -4.66 24.59 6.82
N PHE A 460 -4.14 24.90 5.63
CA PHE A 460 -4.67 24.38 4.37
C PHE A 460 -4.09 23.01 4.02
N LEU A 461 -4.96 22.12 3.54
CA LEU A 461 -4.59 20.85 2.91
C LEU A 461 -4.82 20.94 1.40
N ASP A 462 -3.79 20.74 0.57
CA ASP A 462 -3.90 20.82 -0.89
C ASP A 462 -3.33 19.57 -1.59
N GLY A 463 -3.91 19.26 -2.74
CA GLY A 463 -3.57 18.11 -3.57
C GLY A 463 -4.21 16.81 -3.06
N MET A 464 -3.52 15.70 -3.23
CA MET A 464 -4.03 14.36 -2.90
C MET A 464 -4.11 14.05 -1.39
N ILE A 465 -3.75 14.98 -0.51
CA ILE A 465 -3.67 14.74 0.94
C ILE A 465 -5.04 14.32 1.50
N LEU A 466 -6.10 15.00 1.06
CA LEU A 466 -7.46 14.73 1.54
C LEU A 466 -7.93 13.33 1.13
N GLU A 467 -7.74 12.97 -0.13
CA GLU A 467 -8.13 11.67 -0.67
C GLU A 467 -7.35 10.53 0.01
N ALA A 468 -6.03 10.71 0.20
CA ALA A 468 -5.22 9.77 0.95
C ALA A 468 -5.70 9.64 2.41
N SER A 469 -6.07 10.75 3.07
CA SER A 469 -6.62 10.73 4.43
C SER A 469 -7.97 10.01 4.50
N ALA A 470 -8.83 10.20 3.49
CA ALA A 470 -10.08 9.45 3.36
C ALA A 470 -9.83 7.93 3.31
N ILE A 471 -8.84 7.49 2.52
CA ILE A 471 -8.45 6.09 2.46
C ILE A 471 -7.98 5.59 3.83
N HIS A 472 -7.22 6.38 4.60
CA HIS A 472 -6.83 6.01 5.97
C HIS A 472 -8.04 5.78 6.89
N THR A 473 -9.11 6.57 6.76
CA THR A 473 -10.32 6.40 7.58
C THR A 473 -11.14 5.17 7.20
N ALA A 474 -10.98 4.67 5.97
CA ALA A 474 -11.64 3.44 5.52
C ALA A 474 -11.02 2.15 6.09
N TYR A 475 -9.74 2.21 6.50
CA TYR A 475 -8.95 1.07 6.98
C TYR A 475 -8.34 1.31 8.38
N PRO A 476 -9.15 1.65 9.40
CA PRO A 476 -8.64 1.98 10.73
C PRO A 476 -7.93 0.80 11.42
N GLU A 477 -8.19 -0.45 11.00
CA GLU A 477 -7.55 -1.66 11.51
C GLU A 477 -6.05 -1.74 11.20
N TYR A 478 -5.59 -1.03 10.17
CA TYR A 478 -4.17 -0.90 9.80
C TYR A 478 -3.45 0.23 10.54
N LEU A 479 -4.19 1.01 11.34
CA LEU A 479 -3.67 2.16 12.07
C LEU A 479 -3.43 1.80 13.54
N LYS A 480 -2.60 2.61 14.18
CA LYS A 480 -2.33 2.50 15.61
C LYS A 480 -3.62 2.51 16.44
N MET A 481 -3.69 1.69 17.48
CA MET A 481 -4.90 1.49 18.28
C MET A 481 -5.53 2.78 18.80
N SER A 482 -4.72 3.76 19.21
CA SER A 482 -5.22 5.07 19.68
C SER A 482 -5.95 5.84 18.58
N LEU A 483 -5.38 5.87 17.37
CA LEU A 483 -5.96 6.52 16.20
C LEU A 483 -7.20 5.76 15.69
N ARG A 484 -7.10 4.44 15.64
CA ARG A 484 -8.23 3.57 15.31
C ARG A 484 -9.45 3.86 16.20
N LYS A 485 -9.26 3.97 17.53
CA LYS A 485 -10.34 4.30 18.45
C LYS A 485 -10.98 5.65 18.15
N ARG A 486 -10.19 6.67 17.83
CA ARG A 486 -10.69 8.01 17.47
C ARG A 486 -11.56 7.96 16.21
N ILE A 487 -11.09 7.31 15.14
CA ILE A 487 -11.84 7.17 13.88
C ILE A 487 -13.15 6.39 14.11
N LEU A 488 -13.10 5.32 14.92
CA LEU A 488 -14.28 4.50 15.23
C LEU A 488 -15.34 5.24 16.07
N SER A 489 -14.93 6.25 16.84
CA SER A 489 -15.83 7.09 17.67
C SER A 489 -16.27 8.38 16.98
N ASN A 490 -16.10 8.50 15.66
CA ASN A 490 -16.41 9.71 14.87
C ASN A 490 -15.68 10.98 15.36
N ASN A 491 -14.47 10.81 15.87
CA ASN A 491 -13.56 11.90 16.27
C ASN A 491 -12.24 11.77 15.48
N SER A 492 -12.38 11.72 14.15
CA SER A 492 -11.24 11.59 13.26
C SER A 492 -10.37 12.84 13.28
N PRO A 493 -9.07 12.73 13.58
CA PRO A 493 -8.18 13.89 13.57
C PRO A 493 -7.97 14.46 12.16
N PHE A 494 -8.29 13.71 11.12
CA PHE A 494 -8.21 14.19 9.73
C PHE A 494 -9.40 15.09 9.34
N GLU A 495 -10.43 15.16 10.18
CA GLU A 495 -11.62 16.02 10.05
C GLU A 495 -11.64 17.11 11.12
N SER A 496 -10.50 17.39 11.75
CA SER A 496 -10.38 18.44 12.74
C SER A 496 -10.67 19.81 12.12
N GLU A 497 -11.40 20.66 12.84
CA GLU A 497 -11.77 22.02 12.44
C GLU A 497 -10.56 22.94 12.19
N ILE A 498 -9.36 22.53 12.62
CA ILE A 498 -8.13 23.28 12.32
C ILE A 498 -7.74 23.21 10.83
N PHE A 499 -8.24 22.22 10.09
CA PHE A 499 -7.90 22.03 8.68
C PHE A 499 -8.94 22.65 7.75
N GLU A 500 -8.46 23.44 6.80
CA GLU A 500 -9.23 23.92 5.68
C GLU A 500 -8.78 23.24 4.39
N ILE A 501 -9.76 22.82 3.57
CA ILE A 501 -9.45 22.25 2.26
C ILE A 501 -9.21 23.40 1.30
N ALA A 502 -8.08 23.34 0.58
CA ALA A 502 -7.81 24.28 -0.51
C ALA A 502 -8.84 24.08 -1.63
N LYS A 503 -9.93 24.86 -1.61
CA LYS A 503 -10.96 24.90 -2.66
C LYS A 503 -10.77 26.18 -3.47
N GLY A 504 -10.83 26.09 -4.80
CA GLY A 504 -10.69 27.23 -5.68
C GLY A 504 -9.25 27.48 -6.17
N GLU A 505 -8.98 28.70 -6.59
CA GLU A 505 -7.66 29.08 -7.09
C GLU A 505 -6.66 29.28 -5.94
N ARG A 506 -5.47 28.72 -6.06
CA ARG A 506 -4.38 28.87 -5.07
C ARG A 506 -4.00 30.32 -4.81
N LYS A 507 -4.24 31.21 -5.79
CA LYS A 507 -4.06 32.67 -5.64
C LYS A 507 -4.86 33.22 -4.47
N GLU A 508 -6.12 32.80 -4.28
CA GLU A 508 -6.94 33.25 -3.17
C GLU A 508 -6.35 32.90 -1.80
N ILE A 509 -5.72 31.70 -1.68
CA ILE A 509 -5.04 31.28 -0.46
C ILE A 509 -3.81 32.16 -0.21
N LEU A 510 -3.09 32.50 -1.27
CA LEU A 510 -1.89 33.34 -1.18
C LEU A 510 -2.22 34.80 -0.81
N GLU A 511 -3.39 35.27 -1.13
CA GLU A 511 -3.86 36.64 -0.80
C GLU A 511 -4.41 36.77 0.63
N LYS A 512 -4.79 35.66 1.29
CA LYS A 512 -5.45 35.63 2.62
C LYS A 512 -4.55 35.88 3.84
N GLY A 513 -3.39 36.49 3.71
CA GLY A 513 -2.52 36.73 4.88
C GLY A 513 -1.74 35.49 5.35
N PRO A 514 -1.28 35.43 6.62
CA PRO A 514 -0.51 34.31 7.15
C PRO A 514 -1.30 33.00 7.12
N ALA A 515 -0.65 31.90 6.79
CA ALA A 515 -1.25 30.57 6.73
C ALA A 515 -0.20 29.46 6.85
N VAL A 516 -0.62 28.27 7.21
CA VAL A 516 0.16 27.05 7.07
C VAL A 516 -0.41 26.22 5.92
N ILE A 517 0.42 25.78 4.98
CA ILE A 517 0.01 25.08 3.77
C ILE A 517 0.72 23.74 3.70
N LEU A 518 -0.04 22.65 3.85
CA LEU A 518 0.41 21.30 3.59
C LEU A 518 0.05 20.95 2.15
N ALA A 519 1.06 20.77 1.30
CA ALA A 519 0.84 20.56 -0.14
C ALA A 519 1.51 19.29 -0.64
N SER A 520 0.80 18.53 -1.49
CA SER A 520 1.38 17.34 -2.13
C SER A 520 2.47 17.71 -3.14
N GLY A 521 3.50 16.84 -3.25
CA GLY A 521 4.70 17.07 -4.07
C GLY A 521 5.97 17.24 -3.22
N GLY A 522 6.26 16.29 -2.33
CA GLY A 522 7.33 16.38 -1.30
C GLY A 522 8.71 16.69 -1.82
N MET A 523 9.04 16.35 -3.07
CA MET A 523 10.34 16.59 -3.71
C MET A 523 10.40 17.89 -4.55
N LEU A 524 9.33 18.67 -4.63
CA LEU A 524 9.19 19.87 -5.50
C LEU A 524 9.38 19.59 -7.00
N ASN A 525 9.24 18.36 -7.45
CA ASN A 525 9.36 18.02 -8.88
C ASN A 525 8.07 18.30 -9.66
N GLY A 526 6.98 18.69 -8.98
CA GLY A 526 5.67 19.00 -9.54
C GLY A 526 4.57 19.04 -8.47
N GLY A 527 3.34 19.20 -8.90
CA GLY A 527 2.16 19.21 -8.02
C GLY A 527 1.94 20.53 -7.28
N ALA A 528 1.04 20.48 -6.29
CA ALA A 528 0.60 21.68 -5.55
C ALA A 528 1.76 22.42 -4.87
N SER A 529 2.70 21.69 -4.26
CA SER A 529 3.83 22.29 -3.53
C SER A 529 4.73 23.14 -4.42
N LEU A 530 4.95 22.74 -5.67
CA LEU A 530 5.76 23.52 -6.61
C LEU A 530 5.08 24.84 -6.99
N GLU A 531 3.76 24.84 -7.15
CA GLU A 531 3.00 26.06 -7.47
C GLU A 531 3.03 27.05 -6.30
N TYR A 532 2.84 26.58 -5.06
CA TYR A 532 3.01 27.43 -3.88
C TYR A 532 4.46 27.93 -3.72
N PHE A 533 5.44 27.08 -3.97
CA PHE A 533 6.85 27.47 -3.90
C PHE A 533 7.15 28.61 -4.86
N LYS A 534 6.71 28.53 -6.13
CA LYS A 534 6.87 29.61 -7.12
C LYS A 534 6.35 30.95 -6.61
N ALA A 535 5.19 30.95 -5.99
CA ALA A 535 4.54 32.17 -5.53
C ALA A 535 5.10 32.71 -4.20
N MET A 536 5.73 31.88 -3.38
CA MET A 536 6.15 32.22 -2.02
C MET A 536 7.67 32.44 -1.88
N ALA A 537 8.47 31.93 -2.84
CA ALA A 537 9.92 31.83 -2.70
C ALA A 537 10.64 33.17 -2.52
N GLU A 538 10.15 34.25 -3.12
CA GLU A 538 10.82 35.57 -3.13
C GLU A 538 10.56 36.39 -1.85
N ASP A 539 9.52 36.08 -1.08
CA ASP A 539 9.23 36.82 0.14
C ASP A 539 9.99 36.23 1.36
N PRO A 540 10.93 36.99 1.97
CA PRO A 540 11.72 36.54 3.12
C PRO A 540 10.90 36.31 4.40
N LYS A 541 9.66 36.76 4.48
CA LYS A 541 8.75 36.47 5.61
C LYS A 541 8.28 35.02 5.59
N ASN A 542 8.22 34.41 4.39
CA ASN A 542 7.74 33.06 4.23
C ASN A 542 8.79 32.02 4.66
N MET A 543 8.31 30.83 4.97
CA MET A 543 9.14 29.70 5.33
C MET A 543 8.72 28.44 4.56
N MET A 544 9.69 27.65 4.12
CA MET A 544 9.46 26.27 3.69
C MET A 544 10.11 25.30 4.68
N ALA A 545 9.34 24.32 5.16
CA ALA A 545 9.81 23.30 6.08
C ALA A 545 9.79 21.91 5.41
N PHE A 546 10.96 21.34 5.15
CA PHE A 546 11.08 19.96 4.70
C PHE A 546 11.04 18.99 5.89
N VAL A 547 10.15 18.01 5.83
CA VAL A 547 9.95 17.00 6.89
C VAL A 547 10.17 15.57 6.39
N GLY A 548 10.52 15.39 5.12
CA GLY A 548 10.66 14.09 4.46
C GLY A 548 11.98 13.91 3.71
N PHE A 549 12.13 12.74 3.12
CA PHE A 549 13.24 12.42 2.23
C PHE A 549 13.15 13.24 0.92
N ASN A 550 14.27 13.72 0.47
CA ASN A 550 14.43 14.30 -0.87
C ASN A 550 15.56 13.57 -1.59
N ALA A 551 15.28 13.01 -2.76
CA ALA A 551 16.28 12.36 -3.61
C ALA A 551 17.39 13.36 -4.00
N ALA A 552 18.61 12.89 -4.16
CA ALA A 552 19.78 13.75 -4.41
C ALA A 552 19.63 14.67 -5.65
N SER A 553 18.95 14.19 -6.67
CA SER A 553 18.70 14.90 -7.93
C SER A 553 17.46 15.82 -7.91
N SER A 554 16.61 15.76 -6.86
CA SER A 554 15.36 16.52 -6.78
C SER A 554 15.58 18.04 -6.58
N LEU A 555 14.63 18.85 -7.04
CA LEU A 555 14.62 20.29 -6.76
C LEU A 555 14.58 20.53 -5.24
N GLY A 556 13.77 19.77 -4.50
CA GLY A 556 13.69 19.86 -3.04
C GLY A 556 15.06 19.72 -2.36
N ARG A 557 15.90 18.75 -2.79
CA ARG A 557 17.26 18.57 -2.24
C ARG A 557 18.18 19.76 -2.59
N ARG A 558 18.09 20.27 -3.80
CA ARG A 558 18.88 21.45 -4.22
C ARG A 558 18.52 22.68 -3.39
N VAL A 559 17.24 22.91 -3.14
CA VAL A 559 16.74 24.00 -2.28
C VAL A 559 17.18 23.80 -0.83
N GLN A 560 17.09 22.58 -0.28
CA GLN A 560 17.62 22.24 1.06
C GLN A 560 19.12 22.56 1.20
N ASN A 561 19.88 22.38 0.13
CA ASN A 561 21.32 22.65 0.09
C ASN A 561 21.66 24.13 -0.17
N GLY A 562 20.67 25.03 -0.17
CA GLY A 562 20.90 26.47 -0.28
C GLY A 562 20.97 26.99 -1.72
N LEU A 563 20.22 26.39 -2.66
CA LEU A 563 20.08 26.93 -4.01
C LEU A 563 19.53 28.38 -3.93
N PRO A 564 20.23 29.41 -4.45
CA PRO A 564 19.79 30.78 -4.28
C PRO A 564 18.71 31.21 -5.28
N GLU A 565 18.68 30.56 -6.44
CA GLU A 565 17.78 30.87 -7.56
C GLU A 565 17.51 29.63 -8.40
N VAL A 566 16.31 29.52 -8.96
CA VAL A 566 15.92 28.43 -9.86
C VAL A 566 15.11 28.98 -11.04
N ALA A 567 15.38 28.50 -12.25
CA ALA A 567 14.54 28.77 -13.41
C ALA A 567 13.42 27.76 -13.49
N LEU A 568 12.17 28.22 -13.41
CA LEU A 568 10.97 27.37 -13.48
C LEU A 568 10.03 27.88 -14.58
N PRO A 569 9.27 26.99 -15.26
CA PRO A 569 8.33 27.39 -16.29
C PRO A 569 7.15 28.19 -15.67
N ASN A 570 6.82 29.33 -16.28
CA ASN A 570 5.59 30.08 -15.98
C ASN A 570 4.35 29.41 -16.63
N GLU A 571 3.18 30.06 -16.57
CA GLU A 571 1.93 29.57 -17.15
C GLU A 571 2.02 29.39 -18.69
N GLU A 572 2.89 30.15 -19.38
CA GLU A 572 3.15 30.08 -20.81
C GLU A 572 4.24 29.05 -21.18
N GLY A 573 4.82 28.36 -20.18
CA GLY A 573 5.92 27.41 -20.37
C GLY A 573 7.30 28.03 -20.55
N LYS A 574 7.43 29.35 -20.43
CA LYS A 574 8.70 30.06 -20.50
C LYS A 574 9.43 29.99 -19.15
N LEU A 575 10.71 29.66 -19.18
CA LEU A 575 11.54 29.63 -17.98
C LEU A 575 11.76 31.03 -17.40
N GLU A 576 11.38 31.23 -16.16
CA GLU A 576 11.61 32.47 -15.41
C GLU A 576 12.49 32.18 -14.19
N PRO A 577 13.50 33.05 -13.90
CA PRO A 577 14.31 32.94 -12.72
C PRO A 577 13.50 33.35 -11.48
N ILE A 578 13.50 32.51 -10.45
CA ILE A 578 12.84 32.75 -9.15
C ILE A 578 13.93 32.78 -8.09
N LYS A 579 14.07 33.87 -7.38
CA LYS A 579 14.99 34.00 -6.25
C LYS A 579 14.41 33.35 -5.01
N ILE A 580 15.25 32.64 -4.26
CA ILE A 580 14.82 31.94 -3.04
C ILE A 580 15.28 32.79 -1.85
N ASN A 581 14.42 33.72 -1.43
CA ASN A 581 14.61 34.58 -0.27
C ASN A 581 13.90 34.05 0.98
N MET A 582 12.91 33.14 0.81
CA MET A 582 12.17 32.53 1.92
C MET A 582 13.10 31.71 2.83
N GLN A 583 12.72 31.55 4.10
CA GLN A 583 13.47 30.72 5.02
C GLN A 583 13.30 29.23 4.67
N ILE A 584 14.41 28.50 4.63
CA ILE A 584 14.40 27.05 4.39
C ILE A 584 14.79 26.33 5.68
N LYS A 585 13.92 25.45 6.17
CA LYS A 585 14.18 24.61 7.36
C LYS A 585 14.01 23.14 7.02
N THR A 586 14.83 22.30 7.65
CA THR A 586 14.72 20.83 7.56
C THR A 586 14.48 20.27 8.95
N MET A 587 13.39 19.52 9.11
CA MET A 587 13.01 18.86 10.34
C MET A 587 13.26 17.36 10.19
N GLU A 588 14.25 16.85 10.88
CA GLU A 588 14.61 15.43 10.85
C GLU A 588 13.66 14.61 11.74
N GLY A 589 13.65 13.28 11.58
CA GLY A 589 12.86 12.39 12.45
C GLY A 589 11.41 12.16 12.05
N PHE A 590 10.92 12.80 10.98
CA PHE A 590 9.58 12.55 10.44
C PHE A 590 9.55 11.47 9.34
N SER A 591 10.70 10.90 8.98
CA SER A 591 10.81 9.91 7.91
C SER A 591 10.00 8.64 8.20
N GLY A 592 9.37 8.10 7.15
CA GLY A 592 8.69 6.80 7.14
C GLY A 592 9.63 5.61 7.15
N HIS A 593 10.93 5.84 6.92
CA HIS A 593 11.94 4.79 6.95
C HIS A 593 12.60 4.71 8.32
N SER A 594 13.15 3.54 8.63
CA SER A 594 13.98 3.34 9.81
C SER A 594 15.33 4.02 9.65
N ASP A 595 15.81 4.70 10.69
CA ASP A 595 17.18 5.16 10.73
C ASP A 595 18.15 4.03 11.09
N ARG A 596 19.46 4.30 11.04
CA ARG A 596 20.49 3.30 11.30
C ARG A 596 20.31 2.55 12.64
N PRO A 597 20.11 3.20 13.80
CA PRO A 597 19.84 2.52 15.06
C PRO A 597 18.60 1.63 15.03
N GLN A 598 17.54 2.07 14.35
CA GLN A 598 16.29 1.32 14.22
C GLN A 598 16.45 0.07 13.34
N LEU A 599 17.17 0.17 12.20
CA LEU A 599 17.51 -0.96 11.35
C LEU A 599 18.31 -2.02 12.11
N MET A 600 19.34 -1.60 12.84
CA MET A 600 20.14 -2.49 13.68
C MET A 600 19.31 -3.16 14.78
N ARG A 601 18.41 -2.39 15.43
CA ARG A 601 17.52 -2.91 16.48
C ARG A 601 16.47 -3.86 15.91
N PHE A 602 15.95 -3.61 14.71
CA PHE A 602 15.04 -4.52 14.04
C PHE A 602 15.68 -5.91 13.87
N VAL A 603 16.89 -5.98 13.32
CA VAL A 603 17.62 -7.24 13.15
C VAL A 603 17.92 -7.91 14.51
N GLU A 604 18.29 -7.14 15.54
CA GLU A 604 18.49 -7.63 16.90
C GLU A 604 17.23 -8.30 17.51
N LYS A 605 16.06 -7.76 17.17
CA LYS A 605 14.76 -8.22 17.69
C LYS A 605 14.11 -9.33 16.87
N LEU A 606 14.61 -9.61 15.66
CA LEU A 606 14.06 -10.68 14.83
C LEU A 606 14.08 -12.04 15.54
N ARG A 607 12.98 -12.72 15.48
CA ARG A 607 12.85 -14.09 15.99
C ARG A 607 12.08 -14.94 14.97
N PRO A 608 12.67 -16.04 14.46
CA PRO A 608 14.07 -16.46 14.66
C PRO A 608 15.08 -15.55 13.93
N THR A 609 16.36 -15.64 14.33
CA THR A 609 17.45 -14.92 13.68
C THR A 609 17.69 -15.47 12.26
N PRO A 610 17.80 -14.62 11.23
CA PRO A 610 18.04 -15.05 9.86
C PRO A 610 19.46 -15.65 9.70
N LYS A 611 19.62 -16.57 8.74
CA LYS A 611 20.93 -17.15 8.40
C LYS A 611 21.74 -16.25 7.46
N LYS A 612 21.03 -15.50 6.59
CA LYS A 612 21.63 -14.58 5.63
C LYS A 612 20.84 -13.27 5.61
N ILE A 613 21.53 -12.16 5.39
CA ILE A 613 20.92 -10.85 5.22
C ILE A 613 21.41 -10.22 3.93
N PHE A 614 20.49 -9.58 3.19
CA PHE A 614 20.79 -8.83 1.98
C PHE A 614 20.26 -7.41 2.16
N THR A 615 21.15 -6.42 2.07
CA THR A 615 20.78 -5.01 2.13
C THR A 615 20.36 -4.52 0.73
N MET A 616 19.28 -3.76 0.67
CA MET A 616 18.70 -3.24 -0.57
C MET A 616 18.09 -1.86 -0.33
N HIS A 617 17.54 -1.24 -1.37
CA HIS A 617 16.80 0.02 -1.30
C HIS A 617 17.54 1.10 -0.49
N GLY A 618 18.70 1.50 -0.99
CA GLY A 618 19.57 2.52 -0.42
C GLY A 618 20.73 2.83 -1.33
N GLU A 619 21.31 4.00 -1.19
CA GLU A 619 22.53 4.36 -1.90
C GLU A 619 23.65 3.33 -1.62
N GLU A 620 24.54 3.11 -2.60
CA GLU A 620 25.57 2.08 -2.52
C GLU A 620 26.35 2.10 -1.20
N SER A 621 26.82 3.28 -0.79
CA SER A 621 27.58 3.47 0.45
C SER A 621 26.80 3.08 1.69
N LYS A 622 25.48 3.31 1.70
CA LYS A 622 24.59 3.00 2.83
C LYS A 622 24.27 1.51 2.92
N CYS A 623 24.04 0.86 1.77
CA CYS A 623 23.87 -0.59 1.70
C CYS A 623 25.11 -1.33 2.22
N ASP A 624 26.30 -0.93 1.75
CA ASP A 624 27.57 -1.53 2.16
C ASP A 624 27.88 -1.27 3.64
N ASP A 625 27.64 -0.08 4.15
CA ASP A 625 27.88 0.26 5.55
C ASP A 625 26.95 -0.53 6.48
N LEU A 626 25.65 -0.61 6.13
CA LEU A 626 24.71 -1.43 6.90
C LEU A 626 25.11 -2.90 6.88
N ALA A 627 25.45 -3.46 5.70
CA ALA A 627 25.83 -4.85 5.56
C ALA A 627 27.06 -5.20 6.42
N ARG A 628 28.12 -4.39 6.36
CA ARG A 628 29.32 -4.58 7.18
C ARG A 628 29.01 -4.54 8.68
N SER A 629 28.17 -3.62 9.12
CA SER A 629 27.85 -3.48 10.56
C SER A 629 26.96 -4.61 11.07
N LEU A 630 25.99 -5.07 10.28
CA LEU A 630 25.16 -6.23 10.63
C LEU A 630 26.02 -7.49 10.74
N ASN A 631 26.90 -7.73 9.76
CA ASN A 631 27.85 -8.86 9.80
C ASN A 631 28.75 -8.79 11.03
N HIS A 632 29.36 -7.62 11.30
CA HIS A 632 30.27 -7.45 12.44
C HIS A 632 29.57 -7.66 13.78
N ARG A 633 28.38 -7.06 13.97
CA ARG A 633 27.65 -7.10 15.25
C ARG A 633 27.00 -8.45 15.52
N PHE A 634 26.34 -9.04 14.53
CA PHE A 634 25.51 -10.23 14.71
C PHE A 634 26.15 -11.52 14.22
N LYS A 635 27.29 -11.44 13.52
CA LYS A 635 27.98 -12.59 12.91
C LYS A 635 27.12 -13.38 11.93
N ILE A 636 26.22 -12.69 11.22
CA ILE A 636 25.36 -13.24 10.18
C ILE A 636 26.00 -12.94 8.81
N ASP A 637 25.98 -13.90 7.88
CA ASP A 637 26.41 -13.67 6.47
C ASP A 637 25.52 -12.56 5.88
N THR A 638 26.11 -11.38 5.72
CA THR A 638 25.39 -10.19 5.23
C THR A 638 26.09 -9.64 4.00
N ARG A 639 25.32 -9.37 2.95
CA ARG A 639 25.79 -8.88 1.65
C ARG A 639 24.97 -7.69 1.18
N ALA A 640 25.59 -6.84 0.36
CA ALA A 640 24.94 -5.76 -0.39
C ALA A 640 25.03 -6.08 -1.89
N PRO A 641 24.05 -6.82 -2.47
CA PRO A 641 24.07 -7.16 -3.88
C PRO A 641 23.96 -5.92 -4.77
N MET A 642 24.46 -6.01 -5.99
CA MET A 642 24.24 -5.04 -7.04
C MET A 642 23.02 -5.44 -7.87
N ASN A 643 22.49 -4.50 -8.65
CA ASN A 643 21.52 -4.86 -9.69
C ASN A 643 22.12 -5.91 -10.64
N LEU A 644 21.30 -6.88 -11.04
CA LEU A 644 21.63 -8.04 -11.86
C LEU A 644 22.43 -9.14 -11.14
N ASP A 645 22.79 -8.97 -9.87
CA ASP A 645 23.33 -10.07 -9.09
C ASP A 645 22.29 -11.18 -8.91
N SER A 646 22.70 -12.43 -9.13
CA SER A 646 21.88 -13.62 -8.85
C SER A 646 22.39 -14.34 -7.62
N MET A 647 21.51 -14.51 -6.64
CA MET A 647 21.79 -15.17 -5.38
C MET A 647 21.13 -16.55 -5.38
N ARG A 648 21.93 -17.61 -5.36
CA ARG A 648 21.42 -18.98 -5.24
C ARG A 648 21.43 -19.39 -3.77
N PHE A 649 20.30 -19.90 -3.28
CA PHE A 649 20.12 -20.26 -1.87
C PHE A 649 20.27 -21.76 -1.61
N ARG A 650 20.03 -22.56 -2.64
CA ARG A 650 20.25 -24.01 -2.67
C ARG A 650 20.54 -24.49 -4.07
#